data_4e96d7e9c489785452dc3a452d2d1d07
#
_entry.id   4e96d7e9c489785452dc3a452d2d1d07
#
_cell.length_a   1.000
_cell.length_b   1.000
_cell.length_c   1.000
_cell.angle_alpha   90.00
_cell.angle_beta   90.00
_cell.angle_gamma   90.00
#
_symmetry.space_group_name_H-M   'P 1'
#
loop_
_entity.id
_entity.type
_entity.pdbx_description
1 polymer ?
#
loop_
_entity_poly.entity_id
_entity_poly.type
_entity_poly.pdbx_seq_one_letter_code
_entity_poly.pdbx_strand_id
1 'polypeptide(L)'
;GLGDHTVDGFGNFVGEGFAYHEYGNLVQKIIELELLTDVDKTRAKKLQTYRDALKKSTSGKTVKKDKVKEALDTGRDLFPEEIYTNTHEQLMYVVRIFHALFQASTSSVDSSLVVQGMVFGNFGKNSGFGSFYTHDIIEGDSRISGEYFEEAFDARQKKGVPLEKVSKSLYKELDRVGSELEKHFKEIRTVRFTVENGKLWVIDQQPVPNKSTQAEIKTLLDLHKDKVVDDDFVIAAIKPGRLSEILHPALDVSSVSTFKTANGGIAGAVGAAIGRVYFSTDALLKAHKRAVQENQPADFILAMPSTFAEDVKAIEVAKGVLSSEGGYASHAPVVARSLGKVALVYPGVRFLKNSMKIGDTEVKEGEYITLNVPYYEKPTIYFGQARLSKPTPEGSGLLEFLDIVQRRIDDFDVHANADQPKDAELARTFKAHGIGLCRTEHMFFADDRINTFRSMIIAEAPDERAAVLEKLEPMQMNDFYQLFKIMEGLPVTIRLLDAPLHEFLPHTQDSMKQFVEFFRKGHPKVSEKEVKLRCDLLEEFNPMLGHRGIRVAISYPEIYRMQVRAIFQAAYKLKADEGIEVIPEIMIPLVMTANELKTIRNGKRIEGKSIAGIQDIEESVRKEMKIDKPIDYKIGTMIELPAAALQADRVARYAEFFSFGTNDLTQTTNGLSRDDFNNFFSDYNEFDLLEENPFKVLGEQVKEMIAIASERGRLTRPDLNLGLCGEHGAEPENIPFAKDIGLNYVSTSPYGIPIAKLAIAQMNIERE
;
A
#
# COMPACT_ATOMS: atom_id res chain seq x y z
N GLY A 1 10.80 16.48 -48.07
CA GLY A 1 11.54 15.51 -48.86
C GLY A 1 12.96 15.96 -49.15
N LEU A 2 13.83 15.00 -49.25
CA LEU A 2 15.23 15.20 -49.67
C LEU A 2 15.44 14.40 -50.96
N GLY A 3 16.16 15.00 -51.90
CA GLY A 3 16.50 14.38 -53.16
C GLY A 3 17.83 14.91 -53.73
N ASP A 4 18.26 14.38 -54.89
CA ASP A 4 19.55 14.70 -55.48
C ASP A 4 19.80 16.18 -55.68
N HIS A 5 18.76 16.98 -55.98
CA HIS A 5 18.83 18.42 -56.20
C HIS A 5 18.71 19.27 -54.92
N THR A 6 18.31 18.70 -53.80
CA THR A 6 18.04 19.45 -52.54
C THR A 6 18.98 19.06 -51.43
N VAL A 7 19.58 17.90 -51.41
CA VAL A 7 20.41 17.37 -50.32
C VAL A 7 21.67 18.19 -50.06
N ASP A 8 22.38 18.65 -51.14
CA ASP A 8 23.61 19.45 -51.01
C ASP A 8 23.28 20.85 -50.45
N GLY A 9 22.18 21.46 -50.91
CA GLY A 9 21.70 22.73 -50.38
C GLY A 9 21.32 22.64 -48.88
N PHE A 10 20.65 21.56 -48.49
CA PHE A 10 20.33 21.26 -47.11
C PHE A 10 21.59 21.02 -46.25
N GLY A 11 22.58 20.32 -46.82
CA GLY A 11 23.87 20.06 -46.18
C GLY A 11 24.66 21.33 -45.80
N ASN A 12 24.44 22.46 -46.47
CA ASN A 12 25.04 23.72 -46.11
C ASN A 12 24.56 24.28 -44.75
N PHE A 13 23.37 23.88 -44.28
CA PHE A 13 22.77 24.33 -43.02
C PHE A 13 22.99 23.32 -41.89
N VAL A 14 22.84 22.04 -42.13
CA VAL A 14 22.85 20.98 -41.11
C VAL A 14 24.12 20.14 -41.10
N GLY A 15 25.02 20.35 -42.05
CA GLY A 15 26.20 19.56 -42.30
C GLY A 15 25.98 18.47 -43.34
N GLU A 16 26.95 18.29 -44.25
CA GLU A 16 26.88 17.34 -45.41
C GLU A 16 26.62 15.91 -44.96
N GLY A 17 27.34 15.44 -43.94
CA GLY A 17 27.20 14.07 -43.47
C GLY A 17 25.81 13.78 -42.91
N PHE A 18 25.19 14.75 -42.19
CA PHE A 18 23.84 14.65 -41.69
C PHE A 18 22.81 14.68 -42.83
N ALA A 19 22.96 15.58 -43.79
CA ALA A 19 22.02 15.68 -44.91
C ALA A 19 21.95 14.38 -45.72
N TYR A 20 23.09 13.77 -46.01
CA TYR A 20 23.15 12.46 -46.71
C TYR A 20 22.66 11.29 -45.83
N HIS A 21 22.91 11.34 -44.52
CA HIS A 21 22.30 10.40 -43.59
C HIS A 21 20.78 10.43 -43.68
N GLU A 22 20.19 11.64 -43.59
CA GLU A 22 18.74 11.80 -43.65
C GLU A 22 18.15 11.44 -45.03
N TYR A 23 18.88 11.71 -46.10
CA TYR A 23 18.47 11.30 -47.44
C TYR A 23 18.44 9.77 -47.57
N GLY A 24 19.49 9.09 -47.12
CA GLY A 24 19.54 7.62 -47.12
C GLY A 24 18.48 7.00 -46.23
N ASN A 25 18.20 7.59 -45.05
CA ASN A 25 17.13 7.16 -44.13
C ASN A 25 15.74 7.35 -44.74
N LEU A 26 15.49 8.44 -45.46
CA LEU A 26 14.22 8.69 -46.11
C LEU A 26 13.92 7.58 -47.14
N VAL A 27 14.90 7.24 -47.98
CA VAL A 27 14.74 6.16 -48.98
C VAL A 27 14.54 4.82 -48.27
N GLN A 28 15.27 4.53 -47.19
CA GLN A 28 15.05 3.34 -46.38
C GLN A 28 13.58 3.27 -45.85
N LYS A 29 13.05 4.38 -45.38
CA LYS A 29 11.64 4.44 -44.89
C LYS A 29 10.61 4.21 -46.01
N ILE A 30 10.88 4.75 -47.19
CA ILE A 30 10.04 4.47 -48.39
C ILE A 30 10.06 2.97 -48.70
N ILE A 31 11.23 2.33 -48.67
CA ILE A 31 11.36 0.88 -48.87
C ILE A 31 10.59 0.09 -47.79
N GLU A 32 10.77 0.46 -46.53
CA GLU A 32 10.09 -0.19 -45.40
C GLU A 32 8.54 -0.10 -45.54
N LEU A 33 8.03 1.06 -45.95
CA LEU A 33 6.60 1.23 -46.20
C LEU A 33 6.11 0.37 -47.38
N GLU A 34 6.86 0.32 -48.48
CA GLU A 34 6.49 -0.51 -49.63
C GLU A 34 6.52 -2.00 -49.30
N LEU A 35 7.45 -2.46 -48.46
CA LEU A 35 7.49 -3.84 -47.99
C LEU A 35 6.28 -4.24 -47.12
N LEU A 36 5.51 -3.28 -46.62
CA LEU A 36 4.23 -3.53 -45.91
C LEU A 36 3.05 -3.73 -46.86
N THR A 37 3.21 -3.41 -48.16
CA THR A 37 2.18 -3.67 -49.18
C THR A 37 2.35 -5.11 -49.73
N ASP A 38 1.37 -5.54 -50.51
CA ASP A 38 1.38 -6.87 -51.15
C ASP A 38 2.39 -6.91 -52.35
N VAL A 39 3.66 -7.00 -52.03
CA VAL A 39 4.78 -7.03 -53.02
C VAL A 39 5.16 -8.48 -53.31
N ASP A 40 5.42 -8.81 -54.60
CA ASP A 40 5.87 -10.14 -54.93
C ASP A 40 7.26 -10.47 -54.31
N LYS A 41 7.53 -11.76 -54.08
CA LYS A 41 8.72 -12.24 -53.39
C LYS A 41 10.05 -11.78 -54.02
N THR A 42 10.07 -11.64 -55.37
CA THR A 42 11.28 -11.25 -56.09
C THR A 42 11.59 -9.77 -55.86
N ARG A 43 10.60 -8.91 -55.99
CA ARG A 43 10.70 -7.47 -55.68
C ARG A 43 11.02 -7.25 -54.21
N ALA A 44 10.34 -7.94 -53.27
CA ALA A 44 10.59 -7.84 -51.85
C ALA A 44 12.07 -8.15 -51.49
N LYS A 45 12.66 -9.20 -52.11
CA LYS A 45 14.07 -9.52 -51.90
C LYS A 45 15.02 -8.43 -52.41
N LYS A 46 14.73 -7.83 -53.56
CA LYS A 46 15.52 -6.72 -54.11
C LYS A 46 15.42 -5.48 -53.19
N LEU A 47 14.23 -5.12 -52.73
CA LEU A 47 13.97 -4.03 -51.81
C LEU A 47 14.71 -4.22 -50.47
N GLN A 48 14.70 -5.44 -49.91
CA GLN A 48 15.45 -5.77 -48.68
C GLN A 48 16.96 -5.60 -48.91
N THR A 49 17.50 -6.08 -50.01
CA THR A 49 18.94 -5.92 -50.34
C THR A 49 19.33 -4.44 -50.46
N TYR A 50 18.49 -3.65 -51.12
CA TYR A 50 18.69 -2.21 -51.24
C TYR A 50 18.62 -1.47 -49.90
N ARG A 51 17.60 -1.78 -49.08
CA ARG A 51 17.48 -1.24 -47.72
C ARG A 51 18.73 -1.56 -46.88
N ASP A 52 19.24 -2.79 -46.94
CA ASP A 52 20.39 -3.20 -46.15
C ASP A 52 21.69 -2.50 -46.61
N ALA A 53 21.84 -2.22 -47.91
CA ALA A 53 22.92 -1.41 -48.45
C ALA A 53 22.85 0.04 -47.90
N LEU A 54 21.70 0.66 -47.95
CA LEU A 54 21.47 1.99 -47.40
C LEU A 54 21.71 2.04 -45.88
N LYS A 55 21.19 1.08 -45.16
CA LYS A 55 21.38 0.97 -43.70
C LYS A 55 22.87 0.87 -43.35
N LYS A 56 23.64 0.10 -44.11
CA LYS A 56 25.08 0.00 -43.91
C LYS A 56 25.80 1.32 -44.20
N SER A 57 25.38 2.07 -45.21
CA SER A 57 26.00 3.34 -45.60
C SER A 57 25.67 4.50 -44.64
N THR A 58 24.50 4.45 -44.01
CA THR A 58 24.02 5.42 -43.02
C THR A 58 24.38 5.06 -41.58
N SER A 59 24.89 3.84 -41.31
CA SER A 59 25.33 3.41 -40.00
C SER A 59 26.70 3.99 -39.62
N GLY A 60 26.84 4.49 -38.37
CA GLY A 60 28.11 4.97 -37.83
C GLY A 60 28.09 6.40 -37.33
N LYS A 61 29.12 6.81 -36.58
CA LYS A 61 29.24 8.17 -36.02
C LYS A 61 29.47 9.26 -37.07
N THR A 62 30.04 8.90 -38.23
CA THR A 62 30.31 9.85 -39.32
C THR A 62 29.88 9.21 -40.63
N VAL A 63 28.85 9.77 -41.25
CA VAL A 63 28.32 9.33 -42.51
C VAL A 63 29.09 10.05 -43.66
N LYS A 64 29.55 9.27 -44.66
CA LYS A 64 30.27 9.81 -45.80
C LYS A 64 29.33 9.89 -47.00
N LYS A 65 29.25 11.08 -47.63
CA LYS A 65 28.48 11.39 -48.84
C LYS A 65 28.62 10.32 -49.93
N ASP A 66 29.85 10.03 -50.30
CA ASP A 66 30.13 9.10 -51.42
C ASP A 66 29.58 7.70 -51.18
N LYS A 67 29.66 7.20 -49.91
CA LYS A 67 29.12 5.89 -49.56
C LYS A 67 27.58 5.84 -49.61
N VAL A 68 26.93 6.93 -49.27
CA VAL A 68 25.46 7.00 -49.35
C VAL A 68 25.02 7.12 -50.80
N LYS A 69 25.72 7.91 -51.64
CA LYS A 69 25.45 7.98 -53.05
C LYS A 69 25.62 6.63 -53.72
N GLU A 70 26.75 5.93 -53.50
CA GLU A 70 27.00 4.58 -54.02
C GLU A 70 25.88 3.61 -53.61
N ALA A 71 25.41 3.68 -52.33
CA ALA A 71 24.31 2.85 -51.88
C ALA A 71 22.99 3.21 -52.55
N LEU A 72 22.67 4.51 -52.74
CA LEU A 72 21.50 4.96 -53.48
C LEU A 72 21.42 4.46 -54.89
N ASP A 73 22.58 4.41 -55.58
CA ASP A 73 22.67 3.93 -56.95
C ASP A 73 22.44 2.41 -57.08
N THR A 74 22.67 1.60 -56.02
CA THR A 74 22.51 0.14 -56.07
C THR A 74 21.07 -0.34 -56.28
N GLY A 75 20.08 0.46 -56.05
CA GLY A 75 18.66 0.08 -56.16
C GLY A 75 17.79 1.18 -56.75
N ARG A 76 18.44 2.12 -57.45
CA ARG A 76 17.73 3.28 -58.02
C ARG A 76 16.68 2.89 -59.04
N ASP A 77 16.90 1.82 -59.78
CA ASP A 77 16.01 1.24 -60.77
C ASP A 77 14.73 0.59 -60.16
N LEU A 78 14.71 0.40 -58.87
CA LEU A 78 13.54 -0.15 -58.17
C LEU A 78 12.40 0.86 -57.98
N PHE A 79 12.70 2.14 -58.13
CA PHE A 79 11.74 3.22 -57.98
C PHE A 79 11.73 4.16 -59.20
N PRO A 80 10.64 4.89 -59.45
CA PRO A 80 10.62 5.95 -60.43
C PRO A 80 11.72 7.01 -60.14
N GLU A 81 12.36 7.55 -61.15
CA GLU A 81 13.44 8.53 -61.01
C GLU A 81 12.97 9.79 -60.25
N GLU A 82 11.71 10.14 -60.35
CA GLU A 82 11.07 11.25 -59.67
C GLU A 82 11.14 11.16 -58.14
N ILE A 83 11.26 9.92 -57.60
CA ILE A 83 11.45 9.70 -56.15
C ILE A 83 12.77 10.30 -55.66
N TYR A 84 13.76 10.36 -56.49
CA TYR A 84 15.09 10.90 -56.17
C TYR A 84 15.25 12.37 -56.58
N THR A 85 14.50 12.84 -57.55
CA THR A 85 14.69 14.16 -58.18
C THR A 85 13.57 15.16 -57.84
N ASN A 86 12.39 14.70 -57.47
CA ASN A 86 11.23 15.54 -57.23
C ASN A 86 10.59 15.27 -55.82
N THR A 87 10.78 16.19 -54.90
CA THR A 87 10.30 16.04 -53.51
C THR A 87 8.76 16.02 -53.40
N HIS A 88 8.03 16.60 -54.38
CA HIS A 88 6.56 16.53 -54.40
C HIS A 88 6.10 15.11 -54.84
N GLU A 89 6.66 14.55 -55.88
CA GLU A 89 6.37 13.19 -56.33
C GLU A 89 6.78 12.16 -55.25
N GLN A 90 7.89 12.39 -54.59
CA GLN A 90 8.30 11.60 -53.43
C GLN A 90 7.22 11.58 -52.31
N LEU A 91 6.65 12.72 -51.97
CA LEU A 91 5.54 12.82 -51.01
C LEU A 91 4.30 12.09 -51.55
N MET A 92 3.91 12.32 -52.79
CA MET A 92 2.74 11.70 -53.40
C MET A 92 2.87 10.18 -53.48
N TYR A 93 4.08 9.68 -53.70
CA TYR A 93 4.35 8.26 -53.67
C TYR A 93 4.11 7.64 -52.31
N VAL A 94 4.60 8.27 -51.25
CA VAL A 94 4.37 7.84 -49.84
C VAL A 94 2.89 7.90 -49.50
N VAL A 95 2.18 8.94 -49.90
CA VAL A 95 0.72 9.08 -49.66
C VAL A 95 -0.06 7.94 -50.33
N ARG A 96 0.33 7.56 -51.58
CA ARG A 96 -0.31 6.40 -52.27
C ARG A 96 -0.08 5.08 -51.51
N ILE A 97 1.12 4.85 -50.97
CA ILE A 97 1.40 3.66 -50.17
C ILE A 97 0.53 3.63 -48.94
N PHE A 98 0.45 4.75 -48.18
CA PHE A 98 -0.44 4.82 -47.00
C PHE A 98 -1.91 4.60 -47.38
N HIS A 99 -2.38 5.17 -48.48
CA HIS A 99 -3.73 4.94 -48.94
C HIS A 99 -4.00 3.45 -49.23
N ALA A 100 -3.07 2.76 -49.88
CA ALA A 100 -3.18 1.31 -50.15
C ALA A 100 -3.21 0.51 -48.84
N LEU A 101 -2.33 0.84 -47.89
CA LEU A 101 -2.28 0.19 -46.58
C LEU A 101 -3.57 0.41 -45.76
N PHE A 102 -4.15 1.62 -45.80
CA PHE A 102 -5.43 1.91 -45.14
C PHE A 102 -6.58 1.14 -45.76
N GLN A 103 -6.62 1.03 -47.09
CA GLN A 103 -7.65 0.23 -47.77
C GLN A 103 -7.55 -1.28 -47.46
N ALA A 104 -6.35 -1.79 -47.26
CA ALA A 104 -6.11 -3.19 -46.88
C ALA A 104 -6.39 -3.48 -45.39
N SER A 105 -6.47 -2.44 -44.53
CA SER A 105 -6.76 -2.58 -43.14
C SER A 105 -8.25 -2.92 -42.89
N THR A 106 -8.51 -3.97 -42.13
CA THR A 106 -9.86 -4.37 -41.70
C THR A 106 -10.40 -3.58 -40.52
N SER A 107 -9.67 -2.60 -39.98
CA SER A 107 -10.11 -1.81 -38.85
C SER A 107 -11.15 -0.76 -39.27
N SER A 108 -12.26 -0.68 -38.54
CA SER A 108 -13.32 0.30 -38.71
C SER A 108 -13.00 1.70 -38.16
N VAL A 109 -11.72 1.95 -37.84
CA VAL A 109 -11.27 3.20 -37.24
C VAL A 109 -10.97 4.21 -38.35
N ASP A 110 -11.51 5.41 -38.25
CA ASP A 110 -11.17 6.53 -39.13
C ASP A 110 -9.68 6.84 -39.00
N SER A 111 -8.98 6.75 -40.12
CA SER A 111 -7.51 6.99 -40.18
C SER A 111 -7.24 8.27 -40.93
N SER A 112 -6.31 9.07 -40.43
CA SER A 112 -5.87 10.30 -41.06
C SER A 112 -4.35 10.36 -41.22
N LEU A 113 -3.90 11.03 -42.28
CA LEU A 113 -2.47 11.27 -42.53
C LEU A 113 -2.17 12.74 -42.29
N VAL A 114 -1.21 13.01 -41.37
CA VAL A 114 -0.73 14.37 -41.11
C VAL A 114 0.57 14.60 -41.86
N VAL A 115 0.61 15.63 -42.66
CA VAL A 115 1.83 16.10 -43.36
C VAL A 115 2.25 17.43 -42.73
N GLN A 116 3.44 17.47 -42.15
CA GLN A 116 3.97 18.69 -41.52
C GLN A 116 5.42 18.96 -41.91
N GLY A 117 5.82 20.24 -41.85
CA GLY A 117 7.19 20.65 -42.04
C GLY A 117 8.10 20.12 -40.93
N MET A 118 9.32 19.76 -41.27
CA MET A 118 10.35 19.38 -40.28
C MET A 118 11.10 20.62 -39.81
N VAL A 119 11.49 20.59 -38.54
CA VAL A 119 12.41 21.57 -37.91
C VAL A 119 13.63 20.84 -37.38
N PHE A 120 14.79 21.51 -37.41
CA PHE A 120 16.07 20.84 -37.18
C PHE A 120 16.85 21.52 -36.05
N GLY A 121 17.13 20.74 -34.98
CA GLY A 121 17.91 21.20 -33.85
C GLY A 121 19.40 21.39 -34.14
N ASN A 122 19.87 21.02 -35.29
CA ASN A 122 21.23 21.26 -35.80
C ASN A 122 21.31 22.31 -36.95
N PHE A 123 20.27 23.14 -37.07
CA PHE A 123 20.20 24.18 -38.10
C PHE A 123 20.95 25.45 -37.66
N GLY A 124 22.29 25.38 -37.65
CA GLY A 124 23.15 26.52 -37.25
C GLY A 124 23.20 26.76 -35.74
N LYS A 125 23.84 27.87 -35.38
CA LYS A 125 23.97 28.30 -33.98
C LYS A 125 22.60 28.68 -33.41
N ASN A 126 22.41 28.54 -32.09
CA ASN A 126 21.14 28.76 -31.40
C ASN A 126 20.02 27.81 -31.81
N SER A 127 20.39 26.59 -32.23
CA SER A 127 19.44 25.51 -32.49
C SER A 127 19.72 24.37 -31.54
N GLY A 128 18.74 23.50 -31.35
CA GLY A 128 18.83 22.34 -30.48
C GLY A 128 17.50 21.63 -30.40
N PHE A 129 17.45 20.53 -29.69
CA PHE A 129 16.21 19.84 -29.38
C PHE A 129 16.21 19.35 -27.94
N GLY A 130 15.06 18.98 -27.45
CA GLY A 130 14.96 18.46 -26.10
C GLY A 130 13.60 17.87 -25.80
N SER A 131 13.50 17.39 -24.57
CA SER A 131 12.23 16.97 -24.00
C SER A 131 12.18 17.36 -22.54
N PHE A 132 10.98 17.60 -22.04
CA PHE A 132 10.77 17.92 -20.63
C PHE A 132 9.43 17.40 -20.15
N TYR A 133 9.33 17.24 -18.84
CA TYR A 133 8.09 17.06 -18.10
C TYR A 133 7.63 18.41 -17.56
N THR A 134 6.32 18.64 -17.60
CA THR A 134 5.72 19.92 -17.15
C THR A 134 5.80 20.12 -15.63
N HIS A 135 5.94 19.03 -14.88
CA HIS A 135 6.24 18.97 -13.45
C HIS A 135 7.35 17.95 -13.18
N ASP A 136 7.97 18.01 -12.01
CA ASP A 136 8.81 16.92 -11.55
C ASP A 136 7.94 15.68 -11.32
N ILE A 137 8.25 14.60 -12.02
CA ILE A 137 7.43 13.36 -12.04
C ILE A 137 7.63 12.47 -10.81
N ILE A 138 8.56 12.79 -9.92
CA ILE A 138 8.89 12.04 -8.72
C ILE A 138 8.47 12.83 -7.48
N GLU A 139 9.06 14.01 -7.27
CA GLU A 139 8.80 14.83 -6.08
C GLU A 139 7.58 15.74 -6.24
N GLY A 140 7.14 15.98 -7.49
CA GLY A 140 5.99 16.82 -7.78
C GLY A 140 6.24 18.32 -7.55
N ASP A 141 7.48 18.75 -7.67
CA ASP A 141 7.80 20.19 -7.60
C ASP A 141 7.30 20.89 -8.87
N SER A 142 6.71 22.07 -8.70
CA SER A 142 6.20 22.91 -9.81
C SER A 142 7.35 23.53 -10.60
N ARG A 143 8.11 22.68 -11.30
CA ARG A 143 9.20 23.07 -12.21
C ARG A 143 9.29 22.10 -13.37
N ILE A 144 9.59 22.64 -14.55
CA ILE A 144 9.88 21.79 -15.69
C ILE A 144 11.21 21.07 -15.46
N SER A 145 11.26 19.77 -15.79
CA SER A 145 12.46 18.94 -15.68
C SER A 145 12.73 18.21 -17.00
N GLY A 146 13.99 18.23 -17.46
CA GLY A 146 14.32 17.60 -18.73
C GLY A 146 15.72 17.96 -19.24
N GLU A 147 15.98 17.61 -20.50
CA GLU A 147 17.29 17.81 -21.13
C GLU A 147 17.17 18.55 -22.46
N TYR A 148 18.18 19.38 -22.72
CA TYR A 148 18.39 20.08 -23.98
C TYR A 148 19.71 19.66 -24.63
N PHE A 149 19.68 19.41 -25.93
CA PHE A 149 20.83 19.02 -26.75
C PHE A 149 21.11 20.15 -27.75
N GLU A 150 22.12 20.95 -27.45
CA GLU A 150 22.47 22.11 -28.24
C GLU A 150 23.16 21.69 -29.56
N GLU A 151 22.75 22.33 -30.66
CA GLU A 151 23.25 22.07 -32.03
C GLU A 151 23.27 20.58 -32.39
N ALA A 152 22.22 19.86 -32.02
CA ALA A 152 22.07 18.43 -32.23
C ALA A 152 20.69 18.08 -32.75
N PHE A 153 20.60 16.97 -33.47
CA PHE A 153 19.35 16.40 -33.95
C PHE A 153 19.02 15.06 -33.26
N ASP A 154 20.05 14.38 -32.73
CA ASP A 154 19.94 13.07 -32.07
C ASP A 154 20.72 13.11 -30.74
N ALA A 155 20.11 12.59 -29.68
CA ALA A 155 20.70 12.52 -28.33
C ALA A 155 22.04 11.74 -28.28
N ARG A 156 22.31 10.86 -29.25
CA ARG A 156 23.57 10.14 -29.36
C ARG A 156 24.77 11.01 -29.79
N GLN A 157 24.51 12.18 -30.33
CA GLN A 157 25.54 13.07 -30.88
C GLN A 157 26.23 13.90 -29.81
N LYS A 158 25.52 14.32 -28.79
CA LYS A 158 26.01 15.21 -27.71
C LYS A 158 25.44 14.81 -26.36
N LYS A 159 26.10 15.27 -25.30
CA LYS A 159 25.58 15.12 -23.93
C LYS A 159 24.49 16.18 -23.69
N GLY A 160 23.35 15.76 -23.17
CA GLY A 160 22.27 16.67 -22.79
C GLY A 160 22.66 17.59 -21.64
N VAL A 161 22.10 18.78 -21.67
CA VAL A 161 22.23 19.79 -20.62
C VAL A 161 20.89 19.87 -19.90
N PRO A 162 20.86 19.79 -18.55
CA PRO A 162 19.63 20.00 -17.80
C PRO A 162 18.99 21.35 -18.11
N LEU A 163 17.65 21.41 -18.16
CA LEU A 163 16.94 22.64 -18.56
C LEU A 163 17.21 23.83 -17.63
N GLU A 164 17.56 23.59 -16.37
CA GLU A 164 17.92 24.65 -15.43
C GLU A 164 19.21 25.40 -15.85
N LYS A 165 19.98 24.83 -16.80
CA LYS A 165 21.25 25.42 -17.31
C LYS A 165 21.14 26.07 -18.69
N VAL A 166 19.97 26.01 -19.33
CA VAL A 166 19.76 26.70 -20.62
C VAL A 166 19.59 28.22 -20.41
N SER A 167 19.50 28.97 -21.49
CA SER A 167 19.25 30.42 -21.38
C SER A 167 17.94 30.73 -20.65
N LYS A 168 17.94 31.78 -19.81
CA LYS A 168 16.73 32.17 -19.04
C LYS A 168 15.52 32.46 -19.94
N SER A 169 15.73 32.95 -21.16
CA SER A 169 14.65 33.20 -22.12
C SER A 169 14.01 31.90 -22.60
N LEU A 170 14.82 30.93 -22.98
CA LEU A 170 14.33 29.61 -23.41
C LEU A 170 13.62 28.88 -22.28
N TYR A 171 14.22 28.85 -21.09
CA TYR A 171 13.58 28.24 -19.92
C TYR A 171 12.20 28.81 -19.64
N LYS A 172 12.09 30.15 -19.62
CA LYS A 172 10.82 30.85 -19.38
C LYS A 172 9.76 30.55 -20.45
N GLU A 173 10.18 30.39 -21.70
CA GLU A 173 9.26 30.06 -22.79
C GLU A 173 8.79 28.60 -22.69
N LEU A 174 9.68 27.65 -22.36
CA LEU A 174 9.34 26.27 -22.13
C LEU A 174 8.41 26.11 -20.91
N ASP A 175 8.69 26.80 -19.82
CA ASP A 175 7.88 26.81 -18.61
C ASP A 175 6.46 27.33 -18.88
N ARG A 176 6.33 28.41 -19.67
CA ARG A 176 5.02 28.93 -20.11
C ARG A 176 4.25 27.88 -20.93
N VAL A 177 4.91 27.24 -21.91
CA VAL A 177 4.30 26.20 -22.72
C VAL A 177 3.89 25.01 -21.86
N GLY A 178 4.73 24.59 -20.93
CA GLY A 178 4.44 23.51 -19.98
C GLY A 178 3.19 23.81 -19.15
N SER A 179 3.13 25.01 -18.57
CA SER A 179 1.97 25.44 -17.76
C SER A 179 0.66 25.51 -18.57
N GLU A 180 0.73 26.00 -19.82
CA GLU A 180 -0.46 26.05 -20.69
C GLU A 180 -0.97 24.64 -21.04
N LEU A 181 -0.06 23.71 -21.37
CA LEU A 181 -0.43 22.34 -21.68
C LEU A 181 -1.00 21.61 -20.46
N GLU A 182 -0.40 21.80 -19.30
CA GLU A 182 -0.84 21.19 -18.06
C GLU A 182 -2.24 21.68 -17.66
N LYS A 183 -2.51 22.99 -17.75
CA LYS A 183 -3.85 23.55 -17.53
C LYS A 183 -4.88 23.05 -18.53
N HIS A 184 -4.48 22.85 -19.78
CA HIS A 184 -5.39 22.35 -20.82
C HIS A 184 -5.74 20.87 -20.62
N PHE A 185 -4.73 20.05 -20.35
CA PHE A 185 -4.92 18.59 -20.18
C PHE A 185 -5.26 18.18 -18.75
N LYS A 186 -5.07 19.07 -17.78
CA LYS A 186 -5.28 18.85 -16.33
C LYS A 186 -4.41 17.72 -15.76
N GLU A 187 -3.24 17.49 -16.34
CA GLU A 187 -2.29 16.46 -15.92
C GLU A 187 -0.86 16.79 -16.36
N ILE A 188 0.11 16.10 -15.76
CA ILE A 188 1.52 16.20 -16.15
C ILE A 188 1.71 15.68 -17.58
N ARG A 189 2.41 16.46 -18.40
CA ARG A 189 2.72 16.10 -19.78
C ARG A 189 4.22 15.96 -20.00
N THR A 190 4.62 15.05 -20.88
CA THR A 190 5.96 15.08 -21.49
C THR A 190 5.88 15.83 -22.81
N VAL A 191 6.81 16.75 -23.03
CA VAL A 191 6.83 17.63 -24.20
C VAL A 191 8.14 17.45 -24.94
N ARG A 192 8.08 17.22 -26.24
CA ARG A 192 9.25 17.24 -27.14
C ARG A 192 9.26 18.55 -27.91
N PHE A 193 10.41 19.17 -27.96
CA PHE A 193 10.58 20.47 -28.62
C PHE A 193 11.88 20.54 -29.44
N THR A 194 11.88 21.43 -30.40
CA THR A 194 13.07 21.79 -31.18
C THR A 194 13.18 23.31 -31.19
N VAL A 195 14.38 23.80 -31.01
CA VAL A 195 14.74 25.21 -31.28
C VAL A 195 15.46 25.24 -32.61
N GLU A 196 14.94 25.97 -33.55
CA GLU A 196 15.54 26.15 -34.86
C GLU A 196 15.85 27.65 -35.03
N ASN A 197 17.14 27.99 -35.14
CA ASN A 197 17.60 29.36 -35.30
C ASN A 197 16.98 30.33 -34.25
N GLY A 198 16.94 29.91 -33.01
CA GLY A 198 16.40 30.69 -31.88
C GLY A 198 14.88 30.66 -31.73
N LYS A 199 14.13 30.02 -32.62
CA LYS A 199 12.67 29.90 -32.54
C LYS A 199 12.27 28.55 -31.96
N LEU A 200 11.43 28.55 -30.91
CA LEU A 200 10.89 27.35 -30.30
C LEU A 200 9.76 26.74 -31.11
N TRP A 201 9.80 25.42 -31.27
CA TRP A 201 8.76 24.59 -31.88
C TRP A 201 8.42 23.44 -30.95
N VAL A 202 7.17 23.32 -30.57
CA VAL A 202 6.64 22.14 -29.86
C VAL A 202 6.35 21.07 -30.92
N ILE A 203 7.01 19.93 -30.79
CA ILE A 203 6.90 18.85 -31.77
C ILE A 203 5.79 17.87 -31.41
N ASP A 204 5.71 17.54 -30.12
CA ASP A 204 4.80 16.52 -29.61
C ASP A 204 4.61 16.68 -28.11
N GLN A 205 3.49 16.21 -27.62
CA GLN A 205 3.22 16.13 -26.20
C GLN A 205 2.42 14.83 -25.90
N GLN A 206 2.68 14.20 -24.77
CA GLN A 206 2.06 12.94 -24.40
C GLN A 206 1.76 12.90 -22.90
N PRO A 207 0.75 12.14 -22.44
CA PRO A 207 0.56 11.87 -21.01
C PRO A 207 1.78 11.13 -20.44
N VAL A 208 2.02 11.30 -19.14
CA VAL A 208 3.08 10.61 -18.41
C VAL A 208 2.44 9.47 -17.62
N PRO A 209 2.51 8.22 -18.11
CA PRO A 209 1.89 7.08 -17.41
C PRO A 209 2.61 6.72 -16.11
N ASN A 210 3.93 6.89 -16.07
CA ASN A 210 4.79 6.49 -14.94
C ASN A 210 5.22 7.73 -14.15
N LYS A 211 4.29 8.34 -13.41
CA LYS A 211 4.53 9.42 -12.46
C LYS A 211 4.21 8.94 -11.05
N SER A 212 4.91 9.47 -10.04
CA SER A 212 4.60 9.15 -8.64
C SER A 212 3.22 9.71 -8.24
N THR A 213 2.56 9.05 -7.30
CA THR A 213 1.29 9.55 -6.76
C THR A 213 1.46 10.90 -6.04
N GLN A 214 2.62 11.13 -5.42
CA GLN A 214 2.97 12.43 -4.85
C GLN A 214 3.01 13.53 -5.92
N ALA A 215 3.67 13.26 -7.05
CA ALA A 215 3.73 14.23 -8.15
C ALA A 215 2.33 14.52 -8.72
N GLU A 216 1.50 13.51 -8.86
CA GLU A 216 0.12 13.66 -9.34
C GLU A 216 -0.72 14.50 -8.38
N ILE A 217 -0.66 14.23 -7.07
CA ILE A 217 -1.39 15.00 -6.04
C ILE A 217 -0.94 16.46 -6.03
N LYS A 218 0.37 16.74 -6.00
CA LYS A 218 0.88 18.12 -5.99
C LYS A 218 0.44 18.89 -7.22
N THR A 219 0.52 18.27 -8.41
CA THR A 219 0.03 18.89 -9.64
C THR A 219 -1.46 19.20 -9.58
N LEU A 220 -2.28 18.28 -9.08
CA LEU A 220 -3.73 18.51 -8.91
C LEU A 220 -4.01 19.62 -7.91
N LEU A 221 -3.26 19.72 -6.82
CA LEU A 221 -3.38 20.79 -5.84
C LEU A 221 -3.00 22.15 -6.44
N ASP A 222 -1.97 22.23 -7.28
CA ASP A 222 -1.58 23.46 -7.95
C ASP A 222 -2.64 23.88 -8.99
N LEU A 223 -3.18 22.96 -9.78
CA LEU A 223 -4.30 23.21 -10.69
C LEU A 223 -5.57 23.63 -9.96
N HIS A 224 -5.83 23.09 -8.78
CA HIS A 224 -6.94 23.46 -7.92
C HIS A 224 -6.78 24.89 -7.36
N LYS A 225 -5.59 25.24 -6.87
CA LYS A 225 -5.25 26.62 -6.42
C LYS A 225 -5.44 27.64 -7.55
N ASP A 226 -5.07 27.27 -8.76
CA ASP A 226 -5.25 28.09 -9.98
C ASP A 226 -6.70 28.09 -10.49
N LYS A 227 -7.63 27.37 -9.83
CA LYS A 227 -9.05 27.23 -10.20
C LYS A 227 -9.26 26.63 -11.60
N VAL A 228 -8.34 25.81 -12.06
CA VAL A 228 -8.45 25.04 -13.31
C VAL A 228 -9.32 23.80 -13.13
N VAL A 229 -9.26 23.20 -11.94
CA VAL A 229 -10.05 22.05 -11.53
C VAL A 229 -10.78 22.34 -10.21
N ASP A 230 -11.91 21.66 -10.00
CA ASP A 230 -12.69 21.70 -8.77
C ASP A 230 -12.34 20.55 -7.82
N ASP A 231 -12.99 20.52 -6.65
CA ASP A 231 -12.81 19.47 -5.65
C ASP A 231 -13.13 18.07 -6.22
N ASP A 232 -14.19 17.94 -7.01
CA ASP A 232 -14.65 16.66 -7.53
C ASP A 232 -13.67 16.08 -8.53
N PHE A 233 -13.10 16.92 -9.39
CA PHE A 233 -12.05 16.49 -10.31
C PHE A 233 -10.81 16.01 -9.56
N VAL A 234 -10.36 16.76 -8.53
CA VAL A 234 -9.20 16.37 -7.72
C VAL A 234 -9.42 15.02 -7.04
N ILE A 235 -10.61 14.82 -6.47
CA ILE A 235 -10.99 13.57 -5.79
C ILE A 235 -11.06 12.40 -6.78
N ALA A 236 -11.69 12.59 -7.94
CA ALA A 236 -11.89 11.53 -8.94
C ALA A 236 -10.59 11.10 -9.65
N ALA A 237 -9.59 12.00 -9.74
CA ALA A 237 -8.36 11.74 -10.49
C ALA A 237 -7.47 10.65 -9.87
N ILE A 238 -7.50 10.47 -8.56
CA ILE A 238 -6.60 9.57 -7.83
C ILE A 238 -7.32 8.28 -7.45
N LYS A 239 -6.78 7.12 -7.84
CA LYS A 239 -7.31 5.83 -7.36
C LYS A 239 -6.95 5.63 -5.88
N PRO A 240 -7.91 5.24 -5.01
CA PRO A 240 -7.67 5.14 -3.56
C PRO A 240 -6.45 4.31 -3.18
N GLY A 241 -6.27 3.14 -3.77
CA GLY A 241 -5.13 2.27 -3.48
C GLY A 241 -3.76 2.87 -3.81
N ARG A 242 -3.67 3.86 -4.73
CA ARG A 242 -2.40 4.53 -5.04
C ARG A 242 -1.89 5.41 -3.90
N LEU A 243 -2.74 5.82 -2.96
CA LEU A 243 -2.29 6.56 -1.78
C LEU A 243 -1.29 5.78 -0.93
N SER A 244 -1.32 4.44 -1.00
CA SER A 244 -0.32 3.59 -0.34
C SER A 244 1.12 3.89 -0.76
N GLU A 245 1.35 4.37 -1.99
CA GLU A 245 2.67 4.76 -2.50
C GLU A 245 3.28 5.96 -1.74
N ILE A 246 2.42 6.83 -1.21
CA ILE A 246 2.84 8.00 -0.42
C ILE A 246 3.04 7.63 1.06
N LEU A 247 2.25 6.69 1.54
CA LEU A 247 2.24 6.28 2.93
C LEU A 247 3.38 5.33 3.26
N HIS A 248 3.96 4.68 2.24
CA HIS A 248 5.06 3.74 2.37
C HIS A 248 6.23 4.13 1.46
N PRO A 249 7.48 3.76 1.82
CA PRO A 249 8.61 3.95 0.93
C PRO A 249 8.37 3.28 -0.43
N ALA A 250 8.70 3.96 -1.51
CA ALA A 250 8.57 3.44 -2.87
C ALA A 250 9.95 3.14 -3.49
N LEU A 251 10.01 2.14 -4.37
CA LEU A 251 11.24 1.73 -5.04
C LEU A 251 11.67 2.74 -6.12
N ASP A 252 12.92 3.20 -6.08
CA ASP A 252 13.55 3.87 -7.22
C ASP A 252 13.91 2.82 -8.29
N VAL A 253 13.06 2.68 -9.28
CA VAL A 253 13.19 1.69 -10.37
C VAL A 253 14.52 1.83 -11.12
N SER A 254 15.08 3.04 -11.21
CA SER A 254 16.37 3.27 -11.87
C SER A 254 17.53 2.58 -11.15
N SER A 255 17.41 2.31 -9.87
CA SER A 255 18.47 1.72 -9.04
C SER A 255 18.59 0.20 -9.16
N VAL A 256 17.63 -0.48 -9.77
CA VAL A 256 17.53 -1.95 -9.75
C VAL A 256 17.75 -2.65 -11.09
N SER A 257 18.08 -1.91 -12.13
CA SER A 257 18.20 -2.44 -13.50
C SER A 257 19.21 -3.60 -13.66
N THR A 258 20.17 -3.73 -12.75
CA THR A 258 21.22 -4.77 -12.77
C THR A 258 20.99 -5.89 -11.75
N PHE A 259 19.94 -5.82 -10.93
CA PHE A 259 19.72 -6.79 -9.87
C PHE A 259 19.06 -8.07 -10.42
N LYS A 260 19.44 -9.22 -9.84
CA LYS A 260 18.66 -10.44 -9.98
C LYS A 260 17.33 -10.26 -9.25
N THR A 261 16.27 -10.85 -9.78
CA THR A 261 14.92 -10.72 -9.22
C THR A 261 14.22 -12.06 -9.08
N ALA A 262 13.28 -12.11 -8.14
CA ALA A 262 12.26 -13.15 -8.06
C ALA A 262 10.88 -12.47 -8.01
N ASN A 263 10.03 -12.79 -8.98
CA ASN A 263 8.73 -12.16 -9.14
C ASN A 263 7.61 -13.09 -8.66
N GLY A 264 6.57 -12.51 -8.07
CA GLY A 264 5.38 -13.22 -7.61
C GLY A 264 5.24 -13.24 -6.11
N GLY A 265 4.43 -14.15 -5.60
CA GLY A 265 4.03 -14.22 -4.20
C GLY A 265 2.74 -13.42 -3.93
N ILE A 266 2.34 -13.40 -2.66
CA ILE A 266 1.12 -12.75 -2.18
C ILE A 266 1.52 -11.41 -1.53
N ALA A 267 0.96 -10.32 -2.02
CA ALA A 267 1.12 -8.99 -1.42
C ALA A 267 0.45 -8.98 -0.04
N GLY A 268 1.26 -9.08 1.01
CA GLY A 268 0.78 -9.09 2.39
C GLY A 268 0.55 -7.69 2.93
N ALA A 269 1.52 -6.81 2.75
CA ALA A 269 1.42 -5.37 3.05
C ALA A 269 2.24 -4.60 2.01
N VAL A 270 1.62 -3.61 1.39
CA VAL A 270 2.21 -2.87 0.26
C VAL A 270 3.35 -1.95 0.67
N GLY A 271 4.22 -1.62 -0.29
CA GLY A 271 5.34 -0.71 -0.13
C GLY A 271 6.66 -1.31 -0.62
N ALA A 272 7.77 -0.63 -0.35
CA ALA A 272 9.10 -1.14 -0.60
C ALA A 272 9.95 -1.12 0.66
N ALA A 273 10.68 -2.18 0.92
CA ALA A 273 11.55 -2.32 2.08
C ALA A 273 12.93 -2.84 1.68
N ILE A 274 13.96 -2.23 2.25
CA ILE A 274 15.35 -2.68 2.10
C ILE A 274 15.86 -3.10 3.47
N GLY A 275 16.59 -4.18 3.53
CA GLY A 275 17.24 -4.54 4.76
C GLY A 275 18.13 -5.76 4.67
N ARG A 276 18.95 -5.92 5.71
CA ARG A 276 19.72 -7.14 5.95
C ARG A 276 18.79 -8.22 6.47
N VAL A 277 18.85 -9.40 5.86
CA VAL A 277 17.93 -10.50 6.18
C VAL A 277 18.37 -11.22 7.45
N TYR A 278 17.42 -11.47 8.34
CA TYR A 278 17.59 -12.33 9.51
C TYR A 278 16.49 -13.38 9.57
N PHE A 279 16.86 -14.61 10.01
CA PHE A 279 15.97 -15.77 9.93
C PHE A 279 15.35 -16.15 11.27
N SER A 280 15.56 -15.34 12.31
CA SER A 280 14.89 -15.49 13.61
C SER A 280 14.72 -14.15 14.31
N THR A 281 13.69 -14.06 15.13
CA THR A 281 13.39 -12.91 15.98
C THR A 281 14.61 -12.53 16.85
N ASP A 282 15.21 -13.49 17.53
CA ASP A 282 16.38 -13.27 18.40
C ASP A 282 17.60 -12.72 17.65
N ALA A 283 17.89 -13.27 16.46
CA ALA A 283 19.01 -12.81 15.65
C ALA A 283 18.78 -11.37 15.17
N LEU A 284 17.57 -11.04 14.72
CA LEU A 284 17.21 -9.71 14.28
C LEU A 284 17.28 -8.68 15.41
N LEU A 285 16.72 -8.98 16.59
CA LEU A 285 16.72 -8.08 17.74
C LEU A 285 18.14 -7.85 18.28
N LYS A 286 18.99 -8.88 18.29
CA LYS A 286 20.43 -8.72 18.63
C LYS A 286 21.15 -7.82 17.63
N ALA A 287 20.89 -8.00 16.33
CA ALA A 287 21.48 -7.16 15.29
C ALA A 287 20.99 -5.70 15.39
N HIS A 288 19.69 -5.51 15.65
CA HIS A 288 19.11 -4.19 15.87
C HIS A 288 19.76 -3.47 17.07
N LYS A 289 19.84 -4.14 18.21
CA LYS A 289 20.48 -3.59 19.42
C LYS A 289 21.94 -3.18 19.15
N ARG A 290 22.70 -4.01 18.42
CA ARG A 290 24.08 -3.69 18.02
C ARG A 290 24.12 -2.47 17.09
N ALA A 291 23.27 -2.43 16.06
CA ALA A 291 23.22 -1.32 15.12
C ALA A 291 22.94 0.02 15.83
N VAL A 292 21.99 0.03 16.78
CA VAL A 292 21.66 1.22 17.59
C VAL A 292 22.86 1.63 18.45
N GLN A 293 23.54 0.68 19.11
CA GLN A 293 24.72 0.97 19.95
C GLN A 293 25.89 1.50 19.14
N GLU A 294 26.08 1.02 17.91
CA GLU A 294 27.17 1.40 17.01
C GLU A 294 26.79 2.59 16.10
N ASN A 295 25.61 3.17 16.26
CA ASN A 295 25.06 4.23 15.41
C ASN A 295 25.08 3.88 13.90
N GLN A 296 24.78 2.62 13.58
CA GLN A 296 24.71 2.11 12.20
C GLN A 296 23.26 2.02 11.71
N PRO A 297 23.03 2.00 10.38
CA PRO A 297 21.69 1.82 9.83
C PRO A 297 21.03 0.53 10.33
N ALA A 298 19.85 0.66 10.91
CA ALA A 298 19.03 -0.43 11.43
C ALA A 298 17.97 -0.88 10.39
N ASP A 299 18.41 -1.14 9.14
CA ASP A 299 17.54 -1.61 8.08
C ASP A 299 17.60 -3.15 8.04
N PHE A 300 16.51 -3.79 8.47
CA PHE A 300 16.39 -5.24 8.59
C PHE A 300 15.12 -5.77 7.95
N ILE A 301 15.21 -7.00 7.43
CA ILE A 301 14.07 -7.79 6.96
C ILE A 301 14.04 -9.08 7.77
N LEU A 302 12.89 -9.33 8.41
CA LEU A 302 12.62 -10.61 9.05
C LEU A 302 12.17 -11.61 8.00
N ALA A 303 12.87 -12.73 7.86
CA ALA A 303 12.52 -13.77 6.90
C ALA A 303 12.34 -15.11 7.64
N MET A 304 11.12 -15.60 7.74
CA MET A 304 10.76 -16.82 8.47
C MET A 304 9.71 -17.62 7.69
N PRO A 305 9.60 -18.93 7.93
CA PRO A 305 8.52 -19.71 7.30
C PRO A 305 7.14 -19.13 7.62
N SER A 306 6.86 -18.86 8.87
CA SER A 306 5.67 -18.18 9.40
C SER A 306 6.06 -17.33 10.61
N THR A 307 5.19 -16.40 11.03
CA THR A 307 5.39 -15.59 12.22
C THR A 307 4.26 -15.79 13.23
N PHE A 308 4.57 -15.62 14.49
CA PHE A 308 3.67 -15.77 15.63
C PHE A 308 3.59 -14.46 16.44
N ALA A 309 2.72 -14.43 17.42
CA ALA A 309 2.52 -13.28 18.29
C ALA A 309 3.81 -12.78 18.99
N GLU A 310 4.73 -13.69 19.31
CA GLU A 310 6.04 -13.34 19.90
C GLU A 310 7.00 -12.64 18.93
N ASP A 311 6.75 -12.69 17.62
CA ASP A 311 7.58 -12.08 16.60
C ASP A 311 7.21 -10.60 16.33
N VAL A 312 6.10 -10.11 16.90
CA VAL A 312 5.59 -8.73 16.71
C VAL A 312 6.69 -7.70 16.94
N LYS A 313 7.53 -7.89 17.95
CA LYS A 313 8.60 -6.98 18.27
C LYS A 313 9.72 -6.95 17.22
N ALA A 314 10.04 -8.09 16.61
CA ALA A 314 10.97 -8.13 15.50
C ALA A 314 10.37 -7.48 14.24
N ILE A 315 9.06 -7.66 14.01
CA ILE A 315 8.34 -7.00 12.93
C ILE A 315 8.32 -5.48 13.14
N GLU A 316 8.14 -5.01 14.37
CA GLU A 316 8.14 -3.57 14.70
C GLU A 316 9.47 -2.89 14.34
N VAL A 317 10.61 -3.50 14.64
CA VAL A 317 11.92 -2.94 14.33
C VAL A 317 12.41 -3.25 12.91
N ALA A 318 11.83 -4.25 12.24
CA ALA A 318 12.11 -4.55 10.84
C ALA A 318 11.53 -3.48 9.91
N LYS A 319 12.07 -3.39 8.69
CA LYS A 319 11.50 -2.60 7.58
C LYS A 319 10.48 -3.41 6.78
N GLY A 320 10.63 -4.72 6.77
CA GLY A 320 9.72 -5.63 6.09
C GLY A 320 9.83 -7.06 6.57
N VAL A 321 8.84 -7.86 6.19
CA VAL A 321 8.73 -9.28 6.52
C VAL A 321 8.60 -10.11 5.24
N LEU A 322 9.32 -11.21 5.17
CA LEU A 322 9.23 -12.21 4.11
C LEU A 322 8.87 -13.55 4.75
N SER A 323 7.74 -14.13 4.38
CA SER A 323 7.36 -15.47 4.82
C SER A 323 7.17 -16.43 3.64
N SER A 324 7.33 -17.74 3.87
CA SER A 324 7.02 -18.76 2.85
C SER A 324 5.63 -19.37 3.02
N GLU A 325 5.04 -19.21 4.19
CA GLU A 325 3.75 -19.79 4.56
C GLU A 325 2.76 -18.68 4.91
N GLY A 326 1.47 -18.99 4.78
CA GLY A 326 0.39 -18.07 5.05
C GLY A 326 -0.11 -17.34 3.81
N GLY A 327 -0.88 -16.28 4.02
CA GLY A 327 -1.49 -15.48 2.97
C GLY A 327 -1.79 -14.05 3.41
N TYR A 328 -2.59 -13.33 2.65
CA TYR A 328 -2.94 -11.93 2.91
C TYR A 328 -3.42 -11.66 4.34
N ALA A 329 -4.18 -12.58 4.91
CA ALA A 329 -4.77 -12.46 6.25
C ALA A 329 -3.99 -13.21 7.35
N SER A 330 -2.85 -13.83 7.04
CA SER A 330 -2.01 -14.48 8.05
C SER A 330 -1.33 -13.46 8.97
N HIS A 331 -0.78 -13.93 10.09
CA HIS A 331 -0.26 -13.08 11.16
C HIS A 331 0.77 -12.05 10.67
N ALA A 332 1.79 -12.45 9.88
CA ALA A 332 2.82 -11.54 9.39
C ALA A 332 2.26 -10.35 8.57
N PRO A 333 1.43 -10.55 7.53
CA PRO A 333 0.79 -9.46 6.81
C PRO A 333 -0.10 -8.56 7.65
N VAL A 334 -0.90 -9.13 8.55
CA VAL A 334 -1.82 -8.35 9.40
C VAL A 334 -1.03 -7.43 10.33
N VAL A 335 -0.04 -7.96 11.04
CA VAL A 335 0.82 -7.16 11.92
C VAL A 335 1.65 -6.14 11.13
N ALA A 336 2.18 -6.54 9.97
CA ALA A 336 2.95 -5.61 9.14
C ALA A 336 2.08 -4.43 8.68
N ARG A 337 0.84 -4.67 8.24
CA ARG A 337 -0.10 -3.60 7.86
C ARG A 337 -0.39 -2.66 9.04
N SER A 338 -0.66 -3.21 10.21
CA SER A 338 -0.95 -2.38 11.39
C SER A 338 0.25 -1.51 11.80
N LEU A 339 1.47 -1.99 11.60
CA LEU A 339 2.72 -1.29 11.93
C LEU A 339 3.30 -0.47 10.75
N GLY A 340 2.60 -0.39 9.62
CA GLY A 340 3.09 0.31 8.42
C GLY A 340 4.37 -0.29 7.83
N LYS A 341 4.53 -1.62 7.93
CA LYS A 341 5.67 -2.38 7.40
C LYS A 341 5.27 -3.09 6.12
N VAL A 342 6.27 -3.43 5.31
CA VAL A 342 6.07 -4.21 4.09
C VAL A 342 6.02 -5.71 4.43
N ALA A 343 5.09 -6.44 3.84
CA ALA A 343 5.04 -7.90 3.98
C ALA A 343 4.82 -8.59 2.64
N LEU A 344 5.64 -9.60 2.40
CA LEU A 344 5.53 -10.46 1.23
C LEU A 344 5.46 -11.92 1.69
N VAL A 345 4.43 -12.63 1.26
CA VAL A 345 4.38 -14.08 1.38
C VAL A 345 4.84 -14.69 0.05
N TYR A 346 5.95 -15.40 0.07
CA TYR A 346 6.54 -15.99 -1.14
C TYR A 346 6.79 -17.51 -0.95
N PRO A 347 5.86 -18.38 -1.38
CA PRO A 347 5.97 -19.84 -1.17
C PRO A 347 7.22 -20.47 -1.80
N GLY A 348 7.87 -19.78 -2.75
CA GLY A 348 9.10 -20.24 -3.37
C GLY A 348 10.37 -20.10 -2.52
N VAL A 349 10.28 -19.57 -1.31
CA VAL A 349 11.41 -19.51 -0.37
C VAL A 349 11.63 -20.86 0.29
N ARG A 350 12.86 -21.35 0.23
CA ARG A 350 13.32 -22.51 1.03
C ARG A 350 14.29 -22.03 2.09
N PHE A 351 13.90 -22.11 3.35
CA PHE A 351 14.75 -21.75 4.49
C PHE A 351 15.75 -22.87 4.81
N LEU A 352 16.98 -22.46 5.10
CA LEU A 352 18.09 -23.28 5.58
C LEU A 352 18.52 -22.75 6.95
N LYS A 353 19.52 -23.37 7.60
CA LYS A 353 19.90 -22.99 8.96
C LYS A 353 20.30 -21.51 9.11
N ASN A 354 21.10 -20.97 8.17
CA ASN A 354 21.61 -19.59 8.20
C ASN A 354 21.53 -18.93 6.81
N SER A 355 20.67 -19.41 5.93
CA SER A 355 20.42 -18.84 4.61
C SER A 355 19.01 -19.21 4.13
N MET A 356 18.60 -18.56 3.06
CA MET A 356 17.41 -18.95 2.31
C MET A 356 17.74 -19.09 0.83
N LYS A 357 16.98 -19.92 0.11
CA LYS A 357 17.07 -20.08 -1.34
C LYS A 357 15.78 -19.68 -2.01
N ILE A 358 15.89 -18.92 -3.09
CA ILE A 358 14.79 -18.55 -3.97
C ILE A 358 15.27 -18.84 -5.41
N GLY A 359 14.69 -19.88 -6.02
CA GLY A 359 15.22 -20.41 -7.26
C GLY A 359 16.69 -20.83 -7.11
N ASP A 360 17.56 -20.31 -7.97
CA ASP A 360 19.01 -20.57 -7.95
C ASP A 360 19.79 -19.57 -7.09
N THR A 361 19.14 -18.60 -6.48
CA THR A 361 19.81 -17.57 -5.67
C THR A 361 19.75 -17.94 -4.20
N GLU A 362 20.89 -17.97 -3.53
CA GLU A 362 21.03 -18.14 -2.10
C GLU A 362 21.36 -16.80 -1.44
N VAL A 363 20.63 -16.48 -0.36
CA VAL A 363 20.83 -15.28 0.46
C VAL A 363 21.21 -15.72 1.87
N LYS A 364 22.34 -15.24 2.37
CA LYS A 364 22.84 -15.55 3.72
C LYS A 364 22.35 -14.51 4.72
N GLU A 365 22.36 -14.88 6.00
CA GLU A 365 22.06 -13.96 7.09
C GLU A 365 22.97 -12.73 7.04
N GLY A 366 22.37 -11.55 7.16
CA GLY A 366 23.06 -10.26 7.08
C GLY A 366 23.26 -9.70 5.67
N GLU A 367 22.92 -10.44 4.59
CA GLU A 367 22.93 -9.90 3.22
C GLU A 367 21.68 -9.04 2.96
N TYR A 368 21.81 -8.08 2.06
CA TYR A 368 20.72 -7.17 1.70
C TYR A 368 19.80 -7.78 0.65
N ILE A 369 18.50 -7.61 0.88
CA ILE A 369 17.47 -7.75 -0.16
C ILE A 369 16.59 -6.51 -0.15
N THR A 370 15.86 -6.32 -1.24
CA THR A 370 14.80 -5.32 -1.35
C THR A 370 13.49 -6.02 -1.71
N LEU A 371 12.47 -5.81 -0.88
CA LEU A 371 11.10 -6.23 -1.15
C LEU A 371 10.38 -5.06 -1.82
N ASN A 372 9.78 -5.29 -2.98
CA ASN A 372 8.86 -4.36 -3.62
C ASN A 372 7.50 -5.01 -3.74
N VAL A 373 6.53 -4.50 -3.02
CA VAL A 373 5.16 -5.02 -2.93
C VAL A 373 4.21 -3.90 -3.38
N PRO A 374 4.10 -3.64 -4.69
CA PRO A 374 3.22 -2.60 -5.22
C PRO A 374 1.74 -3.01 -5.11
N TYR A 375 0.83 -2.04 -5.13
CA TYR A 375 -0.60 -2.29 -4.99
C TYR A 375 -1.21 -2.99 -6.22
N TYR A 376 -0.81 -2.57 -7.42
CA TYR A 376 -1.41 -3.02 -8.70
C TYR A 376 -0.52 -3.93 -9.55
N GLU A 377 0.69 -4.25 -9.07
CA GLU A 377 1.65 -5.07 -9.81
C GLU A 377 2.05 -6.30 -8.98
N LYS A 378 2.66 -7.28 -9.65
CA LYS A 378 3.18 -8.45 -8.95
C LYS A 378 4.36 -8.07 -8.05
N PRO A 379 4.38 -8.53 -6.79
CA PRO A 379 5.52 -8.33 -5.92
C PRO A 379 6.82 -8.84 -6.52
N THR A 380 7.92 -8.19 -6.16
CA THR A 380 9.26 -8.54 -6.64
C THR A 380 10.28 -8.47 -5.50
N ILE A 381 11.10 -9.50 -5.38
CA ILE A 381 12.29 -9.53 -4.53
C ILE A 381 13.49 -9.19 -5.39
N TYR A 382 14.23 -8.14 -5.01
CA TYR A 382 15.51 -7.78 -5.63
C TYR A 382 16.65 -8.23 -4.71
N PHE A 383 17.60 -8.98 -5.26
CA PHE A 383 18.75 -9.47 -4.50
C PHE A 383 19.84 -8.40 -4.46
N GLY A 384 19.73 -7.50 -3.46
CA GLY A 384 20.63 -6.37 -3.26
C GLY A 384 19.97 -5.19 -2.57
N GLN A 385 20.75 -4.13 -2.36
CA GLN A 385 20.35 -2.89 -1.74
C GLN A 385 19.95 -1.87 -2.81
N ALA A 386 18.66 -1.72 -3.07
CA ALA A 386 18.11 -0.70 -3.95
C ALA A 386 18.11 0.69 -3.29
N ARG A 387 17.61 1.69 -3.99
CA ARG A 387 17.26 3.00 -3.41
C ARG A 387 15.75 3.09 -3.25
N LEU A 388 15.32 3.72 -2.14
CA LEU A 388 13.92 4.03 -1.88
C LEU A 388 13.74 5.54 -1.80
N SER A 389 12.62 6.03 -2.31
CA SER A 389 12.09 7.33 -1.93
C SER A 389 11.51 7.22 -0.53
N LYS A 390 11.69 8.25 0.30
CA LYS A 390 11.09 8.34 1.63
C LYS A 390 10.01 9.41 1.60
N PRO A 391 8.80 9.11 1.19
CA PRO A 391 7.72 10.07 1.22
C PRO A 391 7.39 10.38 2.69
N THR A 392 7.17 11.66 2.97
CA THR A 392 6.64 12.10 4.26
C THR A 392 5.23 12.66 4.01
N PRO A 393 4.22 12.30 4.82
CA PRO A 393 2.86 12.82 4.62
C PRO A 393 2.80 14.35 4.54
N GLU A 394 3.59 15.05 5.36
CA GLU A 394 3.62 16.52 5.40
C GLU A 394 4.22 17.16 4.13
N GLY A 395 5.21 16.50 3.51
CA GLY A 395 5.89 17.02 2.30
C GLY A 395 5.26 16.57 0.98
N SER A 396 4.34 15.61 1.03
CA SER A 396 3.76 14.97 -0.16
C SER A 396 2.54 15.69 -0.76
N GLY A 397 1.97 16.66 -0.04
CA GLY A 397 0.66 17.26 -0.37
C GLY A 397 -0.53 16.39 0.09
N LEU A 398 -0.29 15.22 0.70
CA LEU A 398 -1.36 14.31 1.10
C LEU A 398 -2.34 14.96 2.08
N LEU A 399 -1.86 15.69 3.08
CA LEU A 399 -2.73 16.29 4.10
C LEU A 399 -3.64 17.37 3.49
N GLU A 400 -3.11 18.17 2.57
CA GLU A 400 -3.88 19.18 1.84
C GLU A 400 -4.92 18.53 0.91
N PHE A 401 -4.53 17.44 0.24
CA PHE A 401 -5.45 16.62 -0.54
C PHE A 401 -6.58 16.04 0.31
N LEU A 402 -6.27 15.51 1.51
CA LEU A 402 -7.27 14.98 2.43
C LEU A 402 -8.22 16.06 2.96
N ASP A 403 -7.80 17.33 3.03
CA ASP A 403 -8.69 18.44 3.35
C ASP A 403 -9.77 18.67 2.28
N ILE A 404 -9.40 18.47 1.01
CA ILE A 404 -10.36 18.50 -0.11
C ILE A 404 -11.30 17.29 -0.03
N VAL A 405 -10.73 16.08 0.16
CA VAL A 405 -11.49 14.84 0.30
C VAL A 405 -12.52 14.93 1.42
N GLN A 406 -12.15 15.52 2.57
CA GLN A 406 -13.04 15.64 3.75
C GLN A 406 -14.31 16.47 3.46
N ARG A 407 -14.30 17.36 2.47
CA ARG A 407 -15.47 18.16 2.08
C ARG A 407 -16.59 17.34 1.41
N ARG A 408 -16.24 16.14 0.93
CA ARG A 408 -17.16 15.19 0.27
C ARG A 408 -17.48 13.96 1.13
N ILE A 409 -17.01 13.95 2.38
CA ILE A 409 -17.41 12.92 3.36
C ILE A 409 -18.64 13.43 4.12
N ASP A 410 -19.67 12.60 4.14
CA ASP A 410 -20.90 12.82 4.88
C ASP A 410 -20.84 12.27 6.32
N ASP A 411 -21.94 11.74 6.83
CA ASP A 411 -22.09 11.15 8.15
C ASP A 411 -21.56 9.71 8.29
N PHE A 412 -20.86 9.20 7.27
CA PHE A 412 -20.24 7.88 7.32
C PHE A 412 -18.77 8.00 7.74
N ASP A 413 -18.50 7.63 8.99
CA ASP A 413 -17.21 7.87 9.64
C ASP A 413 -16.10 6.88 9.25
N VAL A 414 -14.86 7.33 9.37
CA VAL A 414 -13.66 6.49 9.26
C VAL A 414 -12.92 6.51 10.58
N HIS A 415 -12.88 5.35 11.26
CA HIS A 415 -12.17 5.14 12.51
C HIS A 415 -10.84 4.43 12.31
N ALA A 416 -9.97 4.48 13.30
CA ALA A 416 -8.69 3.79 13.31
C ALA A 416 -8.74 2.48 14.09
N ASN A 417 -8.00 1.47 13.61
CA ASN A 417 -7.53 0.37 14.43
C ASN A 417 -6.17 0.80 15.01
N ALA A 418 -6.12 1.13 16.29
CA ALA A 418 -4.94 1.68 16.94
C ALA A 418 -4.78 1.12 18.34
N ASP A 419 -3.65 0.46 18.58
CA ASP A 419 -3.35 -0.27 19.81
C ASP A 419 -2.29 0.43 20.66
N GLN A 420 -1.55 1.40 20.07
CA GLN A 420 -0.47 2.14 20.69
C GLN A 420 -0.60 3.65 20.47
N PRO A 421 0.00 4.49 21.34
CA PRO A 421 0.00 5.96 21.19
C PRO A 421 0.40 6.45 19.81
N LYS A 422 1.46 5.87 19.24
CA LYS A 422 1.97 6.22 17.91
C LYS A 422 0.93 6.01 16.80
N ASP A 423 0.15 4.94 16.88
CA ASP A 423 -0.91 4.66 15.91
C ASP A 423 -2.05 5.67 16.04
N ALA A 424 -2.38 6.05 17.29
CA ALA A 424 -3.38 7.06 17.57
C ALA A 424 -2.95 8.46 17.08
N GLU A 425 -1.67 8.84 17.25
CA GLU A 425 -1.12 10.09 16.71
C GLU A 425 -1.23 10.14 15.19
N LEU A 426 -0.89 9.04 14.51
CA LEU A 426 -1.00 8.94 13.06
C LEU A 426 -2.47 8.99 12.60
N ALA A 427 -3.37 8.33 13.34
CA ALA A 427 -4.80 8.40 13.09
C ALA A 427 -5.35 9.83 13.22
N ARG A 428 -4.89 10.59 14.21
CA ARG A 428 -5.22 12.02 14.38
C ARG A 428 -4.70 12.85 13.21
N THR A 429 -3.46 12.58 12.76
CA THR A 429 -2.86 13.27 11.60
C THR A 429 -3.71 13.09 10.35
N PHE A 430 -4.24 11.90 10.11
CA PHE A 430 -5.15 11.61 9.00
C PHE A 430 -6.62 11.92 9.29
N LYS A 431 -6.88 12.61 10.42
CA LYS A 431 -8.23 13.06 10.81
C LYS A 431 -9.24 11.92 10.94
N ALA A 432 -8.85 10.81 11.58
CA ALA A 432 -9.78 9.76 11.98
C ALA A 432 -10.87 10.33 12.89
N HIS A 433 -12.08 9.80 12.77
CA HIS A 433 -13.23 10.22 13.59
C HIS A 433 -13.27 9.51 14.96
N GLY A 434 -12.37 8.56 15.21
CA GLY A 434 -12.24 7.82 16.46
C GLY A 434 -11.31 6.62 16.35
N ILE A 435 -11.18 5.86 17.42
CA ILE A 435 -10.64 4.50 17.40
C ILE A 435 -11.82 3.53 17.43
N GLY A 436 -11.98 2.75 16.34
CA GLY A 436 -13.03 1.73 16.23
C GLY A 436 -12.60 0.36 16.74
N LEU A 437 -11.29 0.14 16.89
CA LEU A 437 -10.73 -1.06 17.49
C LEU A 437 -9.37 -0.79 18.11
N CYS A 438 -9.30 -0.97 19.44
CA CYS A 438 -8.06 -1.12 20.18
C CYS A 438 -7.98 -2.55 20.71
N ARG A 439 -6.97 -3.30 20.28
CA ARG A 439 -6.72 -4.71 20.68
C ARG A 439 -5.84 -4.73 21.92
N THR A 440 -6.44 -5.04 23.08
CA THR A 440 -5.71 -5.02 24.35
C THR A 440 -4.65 -6.11 24.47
N GLU A 441 -4.76 -7.19 23.73
CA GLU A 441 -3.77 -8.26 23.68
C GLU A 441 -2.40 -7.78 23.22
N HIS A 442 -2.33 -6.85 22.26
CA HIS A 442 -1.06 -6.32 21.78
C HIS A 442 -0.26 -5.55 22.83
N MET A 443 -0.95 -4.99 23.83
CA MET A 443 -0.30 -4.29 24.93
C MET A 443 0.53 -5.22 25.83
N PHE A 444 0.24 -6.54 25.85
CA PHE A 444 0.91 -7.52 26.70
C PHE A 444 2.17 -8.15 26.07
N PHE A 445 2.40 -7.96 24.77
CA PHE A 445 3.58 -8.49 24.10
C PHE A 445 4.88 -7.70 24.36
N ALA A 446 4.81 -6.57 25.04
CA ALA A 446 6.00 -5.81 25.42
C ALA A 446 6.91 -6.58 26.40
N ASP A 447 8.25 -6.45 26.26
CA ASP A 447 9.25 -7.23 27.02
C ASP A 447 9.12 -7.08 28.53
N ASP A 448 8.72 -5.90 28.99
CA ASP A 448 8.57 -5.56 30.39
C ASP A 448 7.37 -6.25 31.03
N ARG A 449 6.44 -6.78 30.26
CA ARG A 449 5.18 -7.33 30.75
C ARG A 449 4.80 -8.72 30.25
N ILE A 450 5.35 -9.20 29.11
CA ILE A 450 5.00 -10.51 28.55
C ILE A 450 5.22 -11.67 29.52
N ASN A 451 6.36 -11.71 30.22
CA ASN A 451 6.62 -12.78 31.18
C ASN A 451 5.77 -12.66 32.45
N THR A 452 5.36 -11.44 32.83
CA THR A 452 4.38 -11.23 33.88
C THR A 452 3.01 -11.75 33.45
N PHE A 453 2.59 -11.46 32.24
CA PHE A 453 1.33 -11.95 31.68
C PHE A 453 1.33 -13.49 31.56
N ARG A 454 2.42 -14.11 31.09
CA ARG A 454 2.63 -15.55 31.08
C ARG A 454 2.50 -16.16 32.45
N SER A 455 3.04 -15.50 33.49
CA SER A 455 2.92 -15.97 34.87
C SER A 455 1.46 -15.96 35.36
N MET A 456 0.64 -14.99 34.93
CA MET A 456 -0.78 -14.94 35.18
C MET A 456 -1.51 -16.12 34.53
N ILE A 457 -1.15 -16.46 33.28
CA ILE A 457 -1.78 -17.55 32.51
C ILE A 457 -1.56 -18.90 33.19
N ILE A 458 -0.32 -19.21 33.63
CA ILE A 458 0.02 -20.49 34.26
C ILE A 458 -0.24 -20.56 35.74
N ALA A 459 -0.79 -19.49 36.37
CA ALA A 459 -1.15 -19.48 37.78
C ALA A 459 -2.27 -20.48 38.07
N GLU A 460 -2.07 -21.36 39.05
CA GLU A 460 -3.03 -22.40 39.41
C GLU A 460 -4.12 -21.89 40.36
N ALA A 461 -3.76 -21.01 41.29
CA ALA A 461 -4.67 -20.45 42.28
C ALA A 461 -5.20 -19.07 41.86
N PRO A 462 -6.49 -18.77 42.12
CA PRO A 462 -7.06 -17.44 41.87
C PRO A 462 -6.30 -16.30 42.55
N ASP A 463 -5.81 -16.51 43.78
CA ASP A 463 -5.07 -15.50 44.54
C ASP A 463 -3.68 -15.23 43.90
N GLU A 464 -3.03 -16.25 43.40
CA GLU A 464 -1.78 -16.11 42.65
C GLU A 464 -2.00 -15.28 41.39
N ARG A 465 -3.07 -15.59 40.65
CA ARG A 465 -3.45 -14.83 39.42
C ARG A 465 -3.77 -13.38 39.74
N ALA A 466 -4.55 -13.14 40.81
CA ALA A 466 -4.90 -11.80 41.25
C ALA A 466 -3.64 -10.95 41.59
N ALA A 467 -2.68 -11.53 42.30
CA ALA A 467 -1.42 -10.82 42.65
C ALA A 467 -0.57 -10.45 41.43
N VAL A 468 -0.66 -11.22 40.33
CA VAL A 468 0.00 -10.86 39.07
C VAL A 468 -0.77 -9.78 38.32
N LEU A 469 -2.09 -9.84 38.31
CA LEU A 469 -2.96 -8.85 37.67
C LEU A 469 -2.82 -7.45 38.31
N GLU A 470 -2.62 -7.37 39.63
CA GLU A 470 -2.32 -6.12 40.34
C GLU A 470 -1.06 -5.41 39.84
N LYS A 471 -0.09 -6.14 39.28
CA LYS A 471 1.11 -5.57 38.66
C LYS A 471 0.85 -5.09 37.22
N LEU A 472 -0.05 -5.73 36.50
CA LEU A 472 -0.40 -5.41 35.11
C LEU A 472 -1.38 -4.25 35.03
N GLU A 473 -2.29 -4.08 36.01
CA GLU A 473 -3.34 -3.04 36.02
C GLU A 473 -2.77 -1.61 35.80
N PRO A 474 -1.74 -1.16 36.56
CA PRO A 474 -1.18 0.19 36.36
C PRO A 474 -0.49 0.37 35.02
N MET A 475 0.08 -0.68 34.45
CA MET A 475 0.71 -0.62 33.12
C MET A 475 -0.35 -0.37 32.05
N GLN A 476 -1.42 -1.16 32.07
CA GLN A 476 -2.51 -1.04 31.11
C GLN A 476 -3.30 0.26 31.31
N MET A 477 -3.49 0.70 32.56
CA MET A 477 -4.08 2.00 32.86
C MET A 477 -3.30 3.13 32.21
N ASN A 478 -1.96 3.10 32.24
CA ASN A 478 -1.15 4.11 31.59
C ASN A 478 -1.26 4.05 30.05
N ASP A 479 -1.36 2.87 29.46
CA ASP A 479 -1.58 2.72 28.01
C ASP A 479 -2.90 3.39 27.60
N PHE A 480 -3.99 3.11 28.30
CA PHE A 480 -5.29 3.75 28.05
C PHE A 480 -5.26 5.27 28.28
N TYR A 481 -4.56 5.71 29.31
CA TYR A 481 -4.41 7.15 29.60
C TYR A 481 -3.79 7.88 28.42
N GLN A 482 -2.71 7.34 27.83
CA GLN A 482 -2.05 7.93 26.67
C GLN A 482 -2.97 7.93 25.43
N LEU A 483 -3.64 6.82 25.16
CA LEU A 483 -4.57 6.72 24.03
C LEU A 483 -5.73 7.74 24.19
N PHE A 484 -6.34 7.82 25.35
CA PHE A 484 -7.42 8.76 25.61
C PHE A 484 -6.98 10.22 25.47
N LYS A 485 -5.78 10.54 25.94
CA LYS A 485 -5.21 11.89 25.82
C LYS A 485 -5.02 12.28 24.36
N ILE A 486 -4.44 11.40 23.54
CA ILE A 486 -4.22 11.65 22.12
C ILE A 486 -5.57 11.79 21.39
N MET A 487 -6.56 10.99 21.77
CA MET A 487 -7.88 10.95 21.14
C MET A 487 -8.91 11.90 21.77
N GLU A 488 -8.46 12.92 22.47
CA GLU A 488 -9.34 13.94 23.09
C GLU A 488 -10.52 14.34 22.18
N GLY A 489 -11.73 14.25 22.70
CA GLY A 489 -12.98 14.59 22.02
C GLY A 489 -13.48 13.56 21.01
N LEU A 490 -12.81 12.43 20.87
CA LEU A 490 -13.18 11.37 19.92
C LEU A 490 -13.45 10.04 20.66
N PRO A 491 -14.36 9.18 20.15
CA PRO A 491 -14.64 7.88 20.74
C PRO A 491 -13.44 6.93 20.64
N VAL A 492 -13.26 6.10 21.67
CA VAL A 492 -12.21 5.08 21.72
C VAL A 492 -12.85 3.74 22.09
N THR A 493 -12.98 2.86 21.10
CA THR A 493 -13.52 1.51 21.30
C THR A 493 -12.39 0.56 21.68
N ILE A 494 -12.46 0.04 22.91
CA ILE A 494 -11.46 -0.87 23.48
C ILE A 494 -12.04 -2.27 23.51
N ARG A 495 -11.43 -3.19 22.75
CA ARG A 495 -11.76 -4.61 22.80
C ARG A 495 -11.03 -5.24 24.00
N LEU A 496 -11.79 -5.83 24.90
CA LEU A 496 -11.22 -6.62 26.00
C LEU A 496 -10.51 -7.86 25.44
N LEU A 497 -9.63 -8.45 26.24
CA LEU A 497 -8.74 -9.54 25.84
C LEU A 497 -9.48 -10.63 25.04
N ASP A 498 -9.04 -10.87 23.82
CA ASP A 498 -9.65 -11.79 22.88
C ASP A 498 -8.77 -13.00 22.54
N ALA A 499 -7.46 -12.82 22.47
CA ALA A 499 -6.55 -13.91 22.07
C ALA A 499 -6.63 -15.14 23.02
N PRO A 500 -6.54 -16.36 22.50
CA PRO A 500 -6.38 -17.55 23.31
C PRO A 500 -5.16 -17.43 24.22
N LEU A 501 -5.31 -17.89 25.47
CA LEU A 501 -4.24 -17.73 26.45
C LEU A 501 -2.93 -18.42 26.03
N HIS A 502 -3.00 -19.52 25.29
CA HIS A 502 -1.80 -20.22 24.85
C HIS A 502 -0.97 -19.45 23.83
N GLU A 503 -1.54 -18.51 23.07
CA GLU A 503 -0.77 -17.67 22.12
C GLU A 503 0.31 -16.81 22.80
N PHE A 504 0.14 -16.51 24.07
CA PHE A 504 1.14 -15.78 24.87
C PHE A 504 2.23 -16.69 25.42
N LEU A 505 1.99 -18.01 25.45
CA LEU A 505 2.95 -18.95 26.01
C LEU A 505 4.19 -19.07 25.11
N PRO A 506 5.34 -19.46 25.66
CA PRO A 506 6.56 -19.57 24.88
C PRO A 506 6.46 -20.68 23.82
N HIS A 507 6.67 -20.36 22.54
CA HIS A 507 6.66 -21.33 21.43
C HIS A 507 8.07 -21.78 21.00
N THR A 508 9.13 -21.05 21.42
CA THR A 508 10.51 -21.43 21.13
C THR A 508 11.25 -21.94 22.38
N GLN A 509 12.30 -22.73 22.17
CA GLN A 509 13.11 -23.21 23.29
C GLN A 509 13.77 -22.08 24.08
N ASP A 510 14.19 -21.00 23.38
CA ASP A 510 14.83 -19.86 24.01
C ASP A 510 13.82 -19.01 24.82
N SER A 511 12.62 -18.75 24.26
CA SER A 511 11.57 -18.05 24.99
C SER A 511 11.08 -18.85 26.21
N MET A 512 10.99 -20.17 26.09
CA MET A 512 10.67 -21.06 27.22
C MET A 512 11.72 -20.98 28.31
N LYS A 513 13.00 -21.01 27.96
CA LYS A 513 14.10 -20.88 28.94
C LYS A 513 14.06 -19.55 29.66
N GLN A 514 13.88 -18.45 28.93
CA GLN A 514 13.77 -17.12 29.52
C GLN A 514 12.58 -17.00 30.48
N PHE A 515 11.43 -17.54 30.06
CA PHE A 515 10.24 -17.54 30.91
C PHE A 515 10.40 -18.41 32.17
N VAL A 516 10.98 -19.60 32.06
CA VAL A 516 11.29 -20.46 33.21
C VAL A 516 12.20 -19.76 34.21
N GLU A 517 13.25 -19.09 33.72
CA GLU A 517 14.17 -18.32 34.58
C GLU A 517 13.42 -17.14 35.27
N PHE A 518 12.56 -16.46 34.56
CA PHE A 518 11.74 -15.38 35.11
C PHE A 518 10.78 -15.90 36.17
N PHE A 519 9.98 -16.91 35.85
CA PHE A 519 8.95 -17.46 36.73
C PHE A 519 9.52 -18.01 38.04
N ARG A 520 10.64 -18.75 37.97
CA ARG A 520 11.30 -19.36 39.13
C ARG A 520 11.96 -18.35 40.07
N LYS A 521 12.23 -17.11 39.65
CA LYS A 521 12.66 -16.04 40.56
C LYS A 521 11.59 -15.73 41.60
N GLY A 522 10.32 -15.74 41.22
CA GLY A 522 9.18 -15.56 42.13
C GLY A 522 8.72 -16.87 42.80
N HIS A 523 9.00 -18.02 42.19
CA HIS A 523 8.51 -19.35 42.59
C HIS A 523 9.63 -20.37 42.67
N PRO A 524 10.62 -20.20 43.60
CA PRO A 524 11.84 -21.02 43.62
C PRO A 524 11.60 -22.52 43.90
N LYS A 525 10.43 -22.89 44.39
CA LYS A 525 10.05 -24.29 44.65
C LYS A 525 9.52 -25.01 43.42
N VAL A 526 9.11 -24.28 42.38
CA VAL A 526 8.56 -24.85 41.16
C VAL A 526 9.71 -25.30 40.25
N SER A 527 9.67 -26.51 39.77
CA SER A 527 10.70 -27.07 38.89
C SER A 527 10.51 -26.57 37.44
N GLU A 528 11.58 -26.53 36.65
CA GLU A 528 11.50 -26.24 35.23
C GLU A 528 10.53 -27.16 34.49
N LYS A 529 10.56 -28.47 34.82
CA LYS A 529 9.66 -29.48 34.23
C LYS A 529 8.20 -29.15 34.51
N GLU A 530 7.90 -28.64 35.70
CA GLU A 530 6.54 -28.27 36.09
C GLU A 530 6.04 -27.04 35.36
N VAL A 531 6.91 -26.01 35.17
CA VAL A 531 6.54 -24.84 34.37
C VAL A 531 6.22 -25.23 32.94
N LYS A 532 7.07 -26.07 32.32
CA LYS A 532 6.82 -26.58 30.96
C LYS A 532 5.51 -27.37 30.90
N LEU A 533 5.25 -28.27 31.85
CA LEU A 533 4.01 -29.02 31.89
C LEU A 533 2.76 -28.13 31.99
N ARG A 534 2.80 -27.06 32.78
CA ARG A 534 1.70 -26.10 32.89
C ARG A 534 1.44 -25.38 31.55
N CYS A 535 2.48 -25.03 30.81
CA CYS A 535 2.36 -24.46 29.47
C CYS A 535 1.74 -25.48 28.50
N ASP A 536 2.26 -26.71 28.45
CA ASP A 536 1.81 -27.78 27.56
C ASP A 536 0.34 -28.15 27.78
N LEU A 537 -0.15 -28.11 29.05
CA LEU A 537 -1.54 -28.38 29.39
C LEU A 537 -2.53 -27.31 28.90
N LEU A 538 -2.06 -26.13 28.55
CA LEU A 538 -2.87 -25.02 28.03
C LEU A 538 -2.87 -24.95 26.50
N GLU A 539 -2.12 -25.83 25.83
CA GLU A 539 -2.11 -25.90 24.37
C GLU A 539 -3.48 -26.33 23.83
N GLU A 540 -4.00 -25.57 22.89
CA GLU A 540 -5.32 -25.80 22.29
C GLU A 540 -5.20 -26.39 20.89
N PHE A 541 -6.04 -27.37 20.55
CA PHE A 541 -6.08 -27.98 19.21
C PHE A 541 -6.66 -27.04 18.14
N ASN A 542 -7.60 -26.18 18.51
CA ASN A 542 -8.18 -25.17 17.64
C ASN A 542 -8.36 -23.86 18.40
N PRO A 543 -7.31 -23.03 18.43
CA PRO A 543 -7.32 -21.79 19.19
C PRO A 543 -8.36 -20.78 18.70
N MET A 544 -8.65 -20.74 17.41
CA MET A 544 -9.61 -19.81 16.83
C MET A 544 -11.04 -20.01 17.38
N LEU A 545 -11.44 -21.25 17.64
CA LEU A 545 -12.74 -21.62 18.19
C LEU A 545 -12.67 -22.07 19.66
N GLY A 546 -11.52 -21.91 20.29
CA GLY A 546 -11.19 -22.42 21.62
C GLY A 546 -11.59 -21.49 22.77
N HIS A 547 -10.77 -21.51 23.83
CA HIS A 547 -10.97 -20.78 25.07
C HIS A 547 -10.39 -19.36 24.99
N ARG A 548 -11.12 -18.47 24.35
CA ARG A 548 -10.74 -17.06 24.11
C ARG A 548 -11.91 -16.12 24.36
N GLY A 549 -11.64 -14.81 24.35
CA GLY A 549 -12.64 -13.76 24.43
C GLY A 549 -13.53 -13.87 25.66
N ILE A 550 -14.83 -13.74 25.47
CA ILE A 550 -15.82 -13.82 26.56
C ILE A 550 -15.76 -15.16 27.33
N ARG A 551 -15.31 -16.25 26.71
CA ARG A 551 -15.17 -17.54 27.37
C ARG A 551 -14.11 -17.47 28.47
N VAL A 552 -12.99 -16.80 28.20
CA VAL A 552 -11.94 -16.51 29.19
C VAL A 552 -12.48 -15.62 30.30
N ALA A 553 -13.29 -14.60 29.95
CA ALA A 553 -13.93 -13.72 30.94
C ALA A 553 -14.85 -14.43 31.91
N ILE A 554 -15.51 -15.49 31.47
CA ILE A 554 -16.40 -16.27 32.33
C ILE A 554 -15.60 -17.27 33.19
N SER A 555 -14.54 -17.86 32.67
CA SER A 555 -13.68 -18.80 33.37
C SER A 555 -12.74 -18.12 34.36
N TYR A 556 -12.20 -16.97 33.98
CA TYR A 556 -11.24 -16.17 34.73
C TYR A 556 -11.67 -14.69 34.80
N PRO A 557 -12.77 -14.40 35.52
CA PRO A 557 -13.40 -13.06 35.51
C PRO A 557 -12.50 -11.94 36.03
N GLU A 558 -11.48 -12.27 36.79
CA GLU A 558 -10.49 -11.33 37.32
C GLU A 558 -9.69 -10.64 36.22
N ILE A 559 -9.52 -11.27 35.04
CA ILE A 559 -8.79 -10.69 33.91
C ILE A 559 -9.57 -9.51 33.34
N TYR A 560 -10.85 -9.71 33.01
CA TYR A 560 -11.70 -8.59 32.49
C TYR A 560 -11.95 -7.54 33.54
N ARG A 561 -12.08 -7.93 34.82
CA ARG A 561 -12.19 -6.98 35.92
C ARG A 561 -10.99 -6.04 35.96
N MET A 562 -9.77 -6.56 35.85
CA MET A 562 -8.55 -5.76 35.83
C MET A 562 -8.54 -4.79 34.64
N GLN A 563 -8.86 -5.26 33.41
CA GLN A 563 -8.88 -4.41 32.22
C GLN A 563 -9.93 -3.27 32.34
N VAL A 564 -11.14 -3.59 32.77
CA VAL A 564 -12.22 -2.60 32.96
C VAL A 564 -11.86 -1.58 34.03
N ARG A 565 -11.21 -2.01 35.14
CA ARG A 565 -10.66 -1.10 36.14
C ARG A 565 -9.66 -0.13 35.56
N ALA A 566 -8.69 -0.67 34.79
CA ALA A 566 -7.66 0.13 34.14
C ALA A 566 -8.23 1.18 33.17
N ILE A 567 -9.29 0.83 32.41
CA ILE A 567 -10.00 1.76 31.52
C ILE A 567 -10.63 2.92 32.32
N PHE A 568 -11.39 2.62 33.36
CA PHE A 568 -12.04 3.65 34.15
C PHE A 568 -11.07 4.49 34.97
N GLN A 569 -10.01 3.87 35.52
CA GLN A 569 -8.94 4.60 36.22
C GLN A 569 -8.25 5.59 35.28
N ALA A 570 -7.95 5.18 34.04
CA ALA A 570 -7.34 6.04 33.05
C ALA A 570 -8.23 7.23 32.69
N ALA A 571 -9.51 6.98 32.42
CA ALA A 571 -10.48 8.02 32.06
C ALA A 571 -10.71 9.02 33.20
N TYR A 572 -10.91 8.54 34.41
CA TYR A 572 -11.10 9.40 35.59
C TYR A 572 -9.81 10.18 35.93
N LYS A 573 -8.67 9.55 35.84
CA LYS A 573 -7.38 10.20 36.07
C LYS A 573 -7.13 11.32 35.07
N LEU A 574 -7.39 11.08 33.78
CA LEU A 574 -7.21 12.08 32.73
C LEU A 574 -8.13 13.28 32.93
N LYS A 575 -9.38 13.04 33.32
CA LYS A 575 -10.32 14.10 33.67
C LYS A 575 -9.86 14.90 34.89
N ALA A 576 -9.32 14.25 35.92
CA ALA A 576 -8.81 14.90 37.12
C ALA A 576 -7.54 15.69 36.89
N ASP A 577 -6.57 15.14 36.17
CA ASP A 577 -5.24 15.72 35.96
C ASP A 577 -5.23 16.83 34.89
N GLU A 578 -6.00 16.67 33.80
CA GLU A 578 -5.91 17.53 32.61
C GLU A 578 -7.27 18.14 32.19
N GLY A 579 -8.37 17.77 32.84
CA GLY A 579 -9.73 18.26 32.52
C GLY A 579 -10.32 17.68 31.23
N ILE A 580 -9.67 16.67 30.64
CA ILE A 580 -10.09 16.04 29.39
C ILE A 580 -11.14 14.99 29.67
N GLU A 581 -12.31 15.16 29.04
CA GLU A 581 -13.41 14.18 29.10
C GLU A 581 -13.27 13.20 27.90
N VAL A 582 -13.46 11.93 28.18
CA VAL A 582 -13.44 10.85 27.20
C VAL A 582 -14.65 9.94 27.38
N ILE A 583 -15.12 9.35 26.30
CA ILE A 583 -16.21 8.37 26.30
C ILE A 583 -15.61 7.01 25.92
N PRO A 584 -15.18 6.18 26.89
CA PRO A 584 -14.71 4.84 26.59
C PRO A 584 -15.84 3.97 26.03
N GLU A 585 -15.57 3.27 24.94
CA GLU A 585 -16.46 2.26 24.40
C GLU A 585 -15.87 0.88 24.67
N ILE A 586 -16.48 0.13 25.58
CA ILE A 586 -15.98 -1.19 26.02
C ILE A 586 -16.61 -2.26 25.15
N MET A 587 -15.80 -2.95 24.37
CA MET A 587 -16.22 -3.97 23.41
C MET A 587 -15.90 -5.38 23.91
N ILE A 588 -16.93 -6.23 23.98
CA ILE A 588 -16.81 -7.62 24.40
C ILE A 588 -16.66 -8.51 23.15
N PRO A 589 -15.55 -9.24 23.00
CA PRO A 589 -15.32 -10.10 21.85
C PRO A 589 -15.95 -11.48 21.98
N LEU A 590 -16.16 -12.14 20.88
CA LEU A 590 -16.55 -13.55 20.74
C LEU A 590 -17.86 -13.94 21.46
N VAL A 591 -18.80 -13.01 21.53
CA VAL A 591 -20.12 -13.24 22.12
C VAL A 591 -20.91 -14.20 21.20
N MET A 592 -21.43 -15.27 21.78
CA MET A 592 -22.31 -16.23 21.12
C MET A 592 -23.79 -16.00 21.48
N THR A 593 -24.06 -15.64 22.72
CA THR A 593 -25.41 -15.48 23.25
C THR A 593 -25.61 -14.16 24.01
N ALA A 594 -26.85 -13.67 24.01
CA ALA A 594 -27.22 -12.49 24.80
C ALA A 594 -26.97 -12.67 26.31
N ASN A 595 -27.06 -13.91 26.82
CA ASN A 595 -26.83 -14.18 28.23
C ASN A 595 -25.38 -14.02 28.67
N GLU A 596 -24.44 -14.32 27.77
CA GLU A 596 -23.01 -14.07 28.00
C GLU A 596 -22.77 -12.57 28.17
N LEU A 597 -23.25 -11.77 27.23
CA LEU A 597 -23.08 -10.31 27.27
C LEU A 597 -23.79 -9.70 28.51
N LYS A 598 -25.02 -10.16 28.82
CA LYS A 598 -25.72 -9.77 30.01
C LYS A 598 -24.91 -10.04 31.28
N THR A 599 -24.26 -11.20 31.35
CA THR A 599 -23.47 -11.60 32.52
C THR A 599 -22.26 -10.70 32.71
N ILE A 600 -21.54 -10.36 31.64
CA ILE A 600 -20.40 -9.43 31.73
C ILE A 600 -20.84 -8.00 32.02
N ARG A 601 -21.96 -7.54 31.44
CA ARG A 601 -22.48 -6.18 31.66
C ARG A 601 -22.97 -5.98 33.11
N ASN A 602 -23.81 -6.89 33.60
CA ASN A 602 -24.58 -6.70 34.83
C ASN A 602 -24.01 -7.49 36.03
N GLY A 603 -23.03 -8.35 35.78
CA GLY A 603 -22.53 -9.27 36.79
C GLY A 603 -23.47 -10.48 37.03
N LYS A 604 -22.93 -11.50 37.66
CA LYS A 604 -23.65 -12.70 38.06
C LYS A 604 -23.00 -13.37 39.27
N ARG A 605 -23.81 -13.74 40.24
CA ARG A 605 -23.36 -14.51 41.41
C ARG A 605 -24.08 -15.85 41.45
N ILE A 606 -23.31 -16.90 41.65
CA ILE A 606 -23.77 -18.25 41.94
C ILE A 606 -23.00 -18.76 43.15
N GLU A 607 -23.42 -19.88 43.71
CA GLU A 607 -22.73 -20.47 44.86
C GLU A 607 -21.26 -20.74 44.55
N GLY A 608 -20.36 -20.15 45.32
CA GLY A 608 -18.91 -20.31 45.17
C GLY A 608 -18.26 -19.51 44.03
N LYS A 609 -19.00 -18.79 43.15
CA LYS A 609 -18.46 -18.02 42.05
C LYS A 609 -19.17 -16.67 41.87
N SER A 610 -18.41 -15.64 41.48
CA SER A 610 -18.95 -14.31 41.19
C SER A 610 -18.22 -13.69 40.00
N ILE A 611 -18.99 -13.12 39.08
CA ILE A 611 -18.53 -12.27 38.02
C ILE A 611 -19.04 -10.87 38.31
N ALA A 612 -18.15 -9.89 38.50
CA ALA A 612 -18.52 -8.51 38.66
C ALA A 612 -18.98 -7.90 37.34
N GLY A 613 -20.06 -7.19 37.31
CA GLY A 613 -20.52 -6.45 36.15
C GLY A 613 -19.65 -5.24 35.87
N ILE A 614 -19.61 -4.81 34.59
CA ILE A 614 -18.87 -3.59 34.20
C ILE A 614 -19.35 -2.38 35.01
N GLN A 615 -20.65 -2.28 35.22
CA GLN A 615 -21.25 -1.21 36.04
C GLN A 615 -20.80 -1.25 37.50
N ASP A 616 -20.75 -2.44 38.10
CA ASP A 616 -20.26 -2.61 39.48
C ASP A 616 -18.78 -2.24 39.60
N ILE A 617 -17.99 -2.54 38.56
CA ILE A 617 -16.55 -2.25 38.51
C ILE A 617 -16.35 -0.73 38.39
N GLU A 618 -17.10 -0.05 37.51
CA GLU A 618 -17.08 1.42 37.41
C GLU A 618 -17.37 2.06 38.76
N GLU A 619 -18.47 1.67 39.44
CA GLU A 619 -18.85 2.23 40.71
C GLU A 619 -17.77 2.00 41.79
N SER A 620 -17.10 0.83 41.78
CA SER A 620 -15.99 0.53 42.68
C SER A 620 -14.82 1.47 42.45
N VAL A 621 -14.38 1.62 41.18
CA VAL A 621 -13.26 2.51 40.80
C VAL A 621 -13.57 3.96 41.15
N ARG A 622 -14.78 4.42 40.83
CA ARG A 622 -15.21 5.78 41.12
C ARG A 622 -15.21 6.10 42.63
N LYS A 623 -15.68 5.17 43.46
CA LYS A 623 -15.64 5.28 44.92
C LYS A 623 -14.19 5.28 45.46
N GLU A 624 -13.34 4.39 44.94
CA GLU A 624 -11.93 4.33 45.35
C GLU A 624 -11.21 5.63 45.04
N MET A 625 -11.48 6.23 43.85
CA MET A 625 -10.90 7.50 43.43
C MET A 625 -11.59 8.73 44.02
N LYS A 626 -12.66 8.56 44.83
CA LYS A 626 -13.45 9.62 45.49
C LYS A 626 -14.04 10.63 44.49
N ILE A 627 -14.61 10.11 43.40
CA ILE A 627 -15.22 10.90 42.33
C ILE A 627 -16.75 10.81 42.49
N ASP A 628 -17.45 11.97 42.51
CA ASP A 628 -18.88 12.02 42.74
C ASP A 628 -19.70 11.67 41.49
N LYS A 629 -19.27 12.13 40.31
CA LYS A 629 -20.03 11.98 39.05
C LYS A 629 -19.42 10.91 38.16
N PRO A 630 -20.20 9.96 37.62
CA PRO A 630 -19.71 9.02 36.63
C PRO A 630 -19.32 9.74 35.35
N ILE A 631 -18.46 9.11 34.57
CA ILE A 631 -18.22 9.47 33.16
C ILE A 631 -19.24 8.76 32.27
N ASP A 632 -19.47 9.31 31.08
CA ASP A 632 -20.22 8.60 30.04
C ASP A 632 -19.35 7.52 29.45
N TYR A 633 -19.92 6.34 29.22
CA TYR A 633 -19.27 5.22 28.54
C TYR A 633 -20.31 4.34 27.85
N LYS A 634 -19.88 3.54 26.88
CA LYS A 634 -20.75 2.58 26.19
C LYS A 634 -20.24 1.17 26.36
N ILE A 635 -21.15 0.21 26.38
CA ILE A 635 -20.85 -1.21 26.36
C ILE A 635 -21.44 -1.80 25.09
N GLY A 636 -20.60 -2.44 24.28
CA GLY A 636 -21.00 -3.09 23.04
C GLY A 636 -20.33 -4.43 22.85
N THR A 637 -20.51 -4.98 21.69
CA THR A 637 -19.93 -6.30 21.38
C THR A 637 -19.42 -6.38 19.95
N MET A 638 -18.47 -7.28 19.75
CA MET A 638 -18.07 -7.70 18.42
C MET A 638 -19.05 -8.77 17.92
N ILE A 639 -19.60 -8.57 16.73
CA ILE A 639 -20.38 -9.58 16.01
C ILE A 639 -19.42 -10.26 15.04
N GLU A 640 -19.00 -11.44 15.41
CA GLU A 640 -18.00 -12.22 14.68
C GLU A 640 -18.31 -13.72 14.63
N LEU A 641 -19.45 -14.10 15.18
CA LEU A 641 -20.00 -15.45 15.09
C LEU A 641 -21.40 -15.40 14.47
N PRO A 642 -21.75 -16.30 13.54
CA PRO A 642 -23.11 -16.41 13.00
C PRO A 642 -24.19 -16.55 14.08
N ALA A 643 -23.87 -17.22 15.18
CA ALA A 643 -24.78 -17.37 16.33
C ALA A 643 -25.19 -16.04 16.93
N ALA A 644 -24.27 -15.07 17.06
CA ALA A 644 -24.56 -13.72 17.54
C ALA A 644 -25.33 -12.92 16.49
N ALA A 645 -24.95 -13.01 15.22
CA ALA A 645 -25.64 -12.32 14.12
C ALA A 645 -27.12 -12.74 14.02
N LEU A 646 -27.39 -14.03 14.10
CA LEU A 646 -28.76 -14.57 14.08
C LEU A 646 -29.62 -14.19 15.30
N GLN A 647 -29.00 -13.83 16.42
CA GLN A 647 -29.68 -13.42 17.67
C GLN A 647 -29.43 -11.94 18.01
N ALA A 648 -29.09 -11.13 17.01
CA ALA A 648 -28.72 -9.74 17.22
C ALA A 648 -29.82 -8.89 17.92
N ASP A 649 -31.09 -9.21 17.71
CA ASP A 649 -32.23 -8.63 18.42
C ASP A 649 -32.14 -8.83 19.95
N ARG A 650 -31.68 -9.99 20.40
CA ARG A 650 -31.51 -10.32 21.81
C ARG A 650 -30.22 -9.72 22.38
N VAL A 651 -29.15 -9.75 21.58
CA VAL A 651 -27.83 -9.19 21.96
C VAL A 651 -27.93 -7.67 22.13
N ALA A 652 -28.65 -6.96 21.25
CA ALA A 652 -28.84 -5.52 21.28
C ALA A 652 -29.55 -4.99 22.56
N ARG A 653 -30.23 -5.86 23.32
CA ARG A 653 -30.78 -5.46 24.65
C ARG A 653 -29.68 -5.09 25.63
N TYR A 654 -28.49 -5.60 25.46
CA TYR A 654 -27.34 -5.43 26.35
C TYR A 654 -26.16 -4.72 25.72
N ALA A 655 -26.25 -4.35 24.44
CA ALA A 655 -25.24 -3.61 23.71
C ALA A 655 -25.74 -2.26 23.22
N GLU A 656 -24.87 -1.26 23.23
CA GLU A 656 -25.11 0.09 22.71
C GLU A 656 -24.47 0.31 21.36
N PHE A 657 -23.58 -0.59 20.96
CA PHE A 657 -23.00 -0.65 19.62
C PHE A 657 -22.65 -2.09 19.23
N PHE A 658 -22.62 -2.35 17.94
CA PHE A 658 -22.02 -3.56 17.36
C PHE A 658 -20.84 -3.18 16.49
N SER A 659 -19.77 -3.96 16.58
CA SER A 659 -18.63 -3.89 15.69
C SER A 659 -18.49 -5.24 14.97
N PHE A 660 -18.54 -5.23 13.65
CA PHE A 660 -18.42 -6.46 12.87
C PHE A 660 -16.95 -6.88 12.73
N GLY A 661 -16.56 -7.94 13.45
CA GLY A 661 -15.25 -8.56 13.37
C GLY A 661 -15.15 -9.48 12.14
N THR A 662 -15.01 -8.89 10.96
CA THR A 662 -15.18 -9.60 9.69
C THR A 662 -14.11 -10.66 9.44
N ASN A 663 -12.95 -10.61 10.09
CA ASN A 663 -11.95 -11.68 9.99
C ASN A 663 -12.52 -13.00 10.53
N ASP A 664 -13.00 -13.00 11.77
CA ASP A 664 -13.57 -14.19 12.40
C ASP A 664 -14.96 -14.54 11.83
N LEU A 665 -15.77 -13.53 11.48
CA LEU A 665 -17.07 -13.76 10.84
C LEU A 665 -16.92 -14.47 9.50
N THR A 666 -15.90 -14.13 8.70
CA THR A 666 -15.60 -14.80 7.42
C THR A 666 -15.20 -16.25 7.66
N GLN A 667 -14.31 -16.51 8.63
CA GLN A 667 -13.89 -17.87 8.98
C GLN A 667 -15.06 -18.73 9.43
N THR A 668 -15.87 -18.21 10.35
CA THR A 668 -16.94 -18.97 10.98
C THR A 668 -18.16 -19.16 10.08
N THR A 669 -18.46 -18.19 9.21
CA THR A 669 -19.57 -18.30 8.24
C THR A 669 -19.24 -19.28 7.14
N ASN A 670 -18.03 -19.23 6.58
CA ASN A 670 -17.64 -20.06 5.44
C ASN A 670 -16.97 -21.38 5.86
N GLY A 671 -16.65 -21.56 7.16
CA GLY A 671 -15.91 -22.74 7.62
C GLY A 671 -14.47 -22.77 7.08
N LEU A 672 -13.84 -21.61 6.91
CA LEU A 672 -12.49 -21.46 6.38
C LEU A 672 -11.50 -21.15 7.50
N SER A 673 -10.32 -21.74 7.43
CA SER A 673 -9.16 -21.30 8.22
C SER A 673 -8.44 -20.20 7.45
N ARG A 674 -8.24 -19.04 8.08
CA ARG A 674 -7.49 -17.92 7.50
C ARG A 674 -6.05 -18.30 7.13
N ASP A 675 -5.42 -19.13 7.96
CA ASP A 675 -4.02 -19.51 7.79
C ASP A 675 -3.84 -20.63 6.75
N ASP A 676 -4.85 -21.52 6.59
CA ASP A 676 -4.81 -22.64 5.66
C ASP A 676 -5.46 -22.35 4.29
N PHE A 677 -6.23 -21.28 4.17
CA PHE A 677 -7.00 -20.92 2.98
C PHE A 677 -6.16 -20.91 1.70
N ASN A 678 -4.93 -20.39 1.76
CA ASN A 678 -4.06 -20.31 0.59
C ASN A 678 -3.60 -21.66 0.05
N ASN A 679 -3.75 -22.73 0.81
CA ASN A 679 -3.37 -24.10 0.37
C ASN A 679 -4.26 -24.60 -0.77
N PHE A 680 -5.46 -24.06 -0.92
CA PHE A 680 -6.42 -24.49 -1.95
C PHE A 680 -7.01 -23.33 -2.78
N PHE A 681 -6.75 -22.08 -2.42
CA PHE A 681 -7.32 -20.92 -3.11
C PHE A 681 -6.93 -20.87 -4.59
N SER A 682 -5.69 -21.24 -4.93
CA SER A 682 -5.23 -21.28 -6.33
C SER A 682 -6.11 -22.19 -7.19
N ASP A 683 -6.41 -23.39 -6.67
CA ASP A 683 -7.24 -24.36 -7.39
C ASP A 683 -8.68 -23.87 -7.53
N TYR A 684 -9.23 -23.25 -6.46
CA TYR A 684 -10.57 -22.68 -6.48
C TYR A 684 -10.69 -21.54 -7.50
N ASN A 685 -9.65 -20.71 -7.63
CA ASN A 685 -9.61 -19.63 -8.61
C ASN A 685 -9.48 -20.15 -10.04
N GLU A 686 -8.67 -21.20 -10.28
CA GLU A 686 -8.54 -21.85 -11.60
C GLU A 686 -9.85 -22.49 -12.10
N PHE A 687 -10.69 -22.94 -11.19
CA PHE A 687 -12.01 -23.54 -11.52
C PHE A 687 -13.16 -22.52 -11.45
N ASP A 688 -12.88 -21.22 -11.33
CA ASP A 688 -13.88 -20.15 -11.18
C ASP A 688 -14.88 -20.37 -10.02
N LEU A 689 -14.44 -21.08 -8.95
CA LEU A 689 -15.28 -21.35 -7.77
C LEU A 689 -15.23 -20.22 -6.75
N LEU A 690 -14.16 -19.45 -6.75
CA LEU A 690 -13.96 -18.30 -5.88
C LEU A 690 -13.10 -17.26 -6.60
N GLU A 691 -13.72 -16.20 -7.06
CA GLU A 691 -13.05 -15.15 -7.86
C GLU A 691 -12.16 -14.26 -7.00
N GLU A 692 -12.63 -13.91 -5.79
CA GLU A 692 -11.98 -12.97 -4.89
C GLU A 692 -11.52 -13.65 -3.60
N ASN A 693 -10.46 -13.13 -3.00
CA ASN A 693 -10.02 -13.58 -1.68
C ASN A 693 -11.03 -13.11 -0.61
N PRO A 694 -11.76 -14.02 0.07
CA PRO A 694 -12.81 -13.66 1.02
C PRO A 694 -12.29 -12.94 2.28
N PHE A 695 -10.97 -12.90 2.50
CA PHE A 695 -10.34 -12.14 3.56
C PHE A 695 -9.92 -10.73 3.11
N LYS A 696 -10.13 -10.39 1.83
CA LYS A 696 -9.93 -9.06 1.26
C LYS A 696 -11.27 -8.41 0.89
N VAL A 697 -12.09 -9.12 0.11
CA VAL A 697 -13.41 -8.67 -0.31
C VAL A 697 -14.46 -9.53 0.37
N LEU A 698 -15.47 -8.91 0.99
CA LEU A 698 -16.54 -9.61 1.71
C LEU A 698 -17.35 -10.48 0.74
N GLY A 699 -17.40 -11.77 1.02
CA GLY A 699 -18.29 -12.71 0.30
C GLY A 699 -19.76 -12.46 0.65
N GLU A 700 -20.65 -12.84 -0.27
CA GLU A 700 -22.10 -12.60 -0.15
C GLU A 700 -22.69 -13.21 1.14
N GLN A 701 -22.20 -14.36 1.59
CA GLN A 701 -22.67 -15.02 2.82
C GLN A 701 -22.35 -14.18 4.06
N VAL A 702 -21.19 -13.54 4.08
CA VAL A 702 -20.77 -12.66 5.19
C VAL A 702 -21.53 -11.35 5.15
N LYS A 703 -21.73 -10.78 3.95
CA LYS A 703 -22.58 -9.60 3.76
C LYS A 703 -23.99 -9.85 4.26
N GLU A 704 -24.59 -11.00 3.96
CA GLU A 704 -25.91 -11.38 4.45
C GLU A 704 -25.93 -11.48 5.99
N MET A 705 -24.91 -12.07 6.62
CA MET A 705 -24.81 -12.12 8.09
C MET A 705 -24.74 -10.73 8.71
N ILE A 706 -23.99 -9.82 8.12
CA ILE A 706 -23.88 -8.44 8.59
C ILE A 706 -25.23 -7.73 8.43
N ALA A 707 -25.90 -7.87 7.30
CA ALA A 707 -27.19 -7.27 7.04
C ALA A 707 -28.27 -7.77 8.05
N ILE A 708 -28.35 -9.09 8.25
CA ILE A 708 -29.25 -9.70 9.24
C ILE A 708 -29.00 -9.15 10.65
N ALA A 709 -27.74 -9.05 11.05
CA ALA A 709 -27.40 -8.57 12.38
C ALA A 709 -27.72 -7.07 12.54
N SER A 710 -27.49 -6.27 11.51
CA SER A 710 -27.79 -4.85 11.48
C SER A 710 -29.28 -4.59 11.60
N GLU A 711 -30.09 -5.26 10.78
CA GLU A 711 -31.56 -5.14 10.80
C GLU A 711 -32.11 -5.57 12.15
N ARG A 712 -31.79 -6.79 12.62
CA ARG A 712 -32.30 -7.35 13.87
C ARG A 712 -31.85 -6.54 15.08
N GLY A 713 -30.61 -6.05 15.09
CA GLY A 713 -30.10 -5.21 16.16
C GLY A 713 -30.89 -3.90 16.27
N ARG A 714 -31.17 -3.23 15.17
CA ARG A 714 -31.93 -1.98 15.13
C ARG A 714 -33.42 -2.14 15.39
N LEU A 715 -34.00 -3.30 15.14
CA LEU A 715 -35.39 -3.58 15.61
C LEU A 715 -35.50 -3.48 17.12
N THR A 716 -34.47 -3.84 17.88
CA THR A 716 -34.47 -3.74 19.36
C THR A 716 -33.96 -2.38 19.86
N ARG A 717 -32.94 -1.85 19.21
CA ARG A 717 -32.28 -0.57 19.52
C ARG A 717 -32.14 0.25 18.25
N PRO A 718 -33.09 1.16 17.92
CA PRO A 718 -33.04 1.96 16.68
C PRO A 718 -31.81 2.85 16.55
N ASP A 719 -31.22 3.30 17.65
CA ASP A 719 -30.03 4.12 17.78
C ASP A 719 -28.73 3.30 17.89
N LEU A 720 -28.77 1.99 17.60
CA LEU A 720 -27.61 1.11 17.68
C LEU A 720 -26.52 1.57 16.70
N ASN A 721 -25.34 1.92 17.25
CA ASN A 721 -24.19 2.27 16.46
C ASN A 721 -23.55 1.02 15.86
N LEU A 722 -23.32 1.01 14.56
CA LEU A 722 -22.86 -0.15 13.80
C LEU A 722 -21.56 0.19 13.07
N GLY A 723 -20.49 -0.57 13.30
CA GLY A 723 -19.20 -0.38 12.65
C GLY A 723 -18.62 -1.66 12.10
N LEU A 724 -17.75 -1.53 11.09
CA LEU A 724 -16.99 -2.62 10.51
C LEU A 724 -15.53 -2.44 10.89
N CYS A 725 -14.92 -3.36 11.64
CA CYS A 725 -13.58 -3.21 12.19
C CYS A 725 -12.56 -4.27 11.75
N GLY A 726 -12.94 -5.21 10.89
CA GLY A 726 -12.03 -6.20 10.32
C GLY A 726 -11.10 -5.60 9.25
N GLU A 727 -10.23 -6.43 8.71
CA GLU A 727 -9.30 -6.03 7.63
C GLU A 727 -10.03 -5.50 6.39
N HIS A 728 -11.26 -5.92 6.17
CA HIS A 728 -12.14 -5.48 5.09
C HIS A 728 -12.51 -4.00 5.13
N GLY A 729 -12.35 -3.33 6.26
CA GLY A 729 -12.67 -1.90 6.41
C GLY A 729 -11.73 -0.96 5.64
N ALA A 730 -10.54 -1.43 5.24
CA ALA A 730 -9.59 -0.68 4.44
C ALA A 730 -9.84 -0.81 2.92
N GLU A 731 -10.58 -1.84 2.49
CA GLU A 731 -10.72 -2.15 1.08
C GLU A 731 -11.88 -1.34 0.47
N PRO A 732 -11.61 -0.53 -0.57
CA PRO A 732 -12.61 0.33 -1.19
C PRO A 732 -13.86 -0.41 -1.67
N GLU A 733 -13.69 -1.65 -2.12
CA GLU A 733 -14.76 -2.50 -2.65
C GLU A 733 -15.84 -2.86 -1.62
N ASN A 734 -15.51 -2.81 -0.31
CA ASN A 734 -16.45 -3.13 0.77
C ASN A 734 -17.22 -1.91 1.29
N ILE A 735 -16.75 -0.70 1.00
CA ILE A 735 -17.33 0.55 1.53
C ILE A 735 -18.77 0.79 1.04
N PRO A 736 -19.10 0.62 -0.26
CA PRO A 736 -20.47 0.81 -0.72
C PRO A 736 -21.47 -0.09 0.00
N PHE A 737 -21.15 -1.37 0.18
CA PHE A 737 -21.97 -2.30 0.93
C PHE A 737 -22.19 -1.84 2.37
N ALA A 738 -21.12 -1.46 3.07
CA ALA A 738 -21.20 -1.02 4.46
C ALA A 738 -22.14 0.19 4.62
N LYS A 739 -22.06 1.17 3.72
CA LYS A 739 -22.94 2.35 3.73
C LYS A 739 -24.38 2.00 3.39
N ASP A 740 -24.59 1.15 2.37
CA ASP A 740 -25.94 0.80 1.87
C ASP A 740 -26.78 0.05 2.90
N ILE A 741 -26.15 -0.78 3.74
CA ILE A 741 -26.84 -1.44 4.85
C ILE A 741 -26.96 -0.56 6.11
N GLY A 742 -26.48 0.69 6.02
CA GLY A 742 -26.60 1.70 7.06
C GLY A 742 -25.64 1.53 8.23
N LEU A 743 -24.44 1.00 8.02
CA LEU A 743 -23.38 1.10 9.03
C LEU A 743 -23.04 2.58 9.27
N ASN A 744 -22.54 2.90 10.44
CA ASN A 744 -22.16 4.25 10.82
C ASN A 744 -20.70 4.55 10.49
N TYR A 745 -19.84 3.53 10.53
CA TYR A 745 -18.41 3.70 10.25
C TYR A 745 -17.72 2.43 9.76
N VAL A 746 -16.58 2.63 9.12
CA VAL A 746 -15.56 1.60 8.92
C VAL A 746 -14.33 1.94 9.77
N SER A 747 -13.63 0.92 10.26
CA SER A 747 -12.39 1.08 11.02
C SER A 747 -11.26 0.32 10.34
N THR A 748 -10.13 1.00 10.16
CA THR A 748 -8.97 0.49 9.43
C THR A 748 -7.66 0.85 10.13
N SER A 749 -6.54 0.25 9.70
CA SER A 749 -5.23 0.71 10.17
C SER A 749 -5.04 2.20 9.89
N PRO A 750 -4.20 2.94 10.64
CA PRO A 750 -3.98 4.36 10.39
C PRO A 750 -3.60 4.66 8.94
N TYR A 751 -2.82 3.79 8.31
CA TYR A 751 -2.44 3.91 6.90
C TYR A 751 -3.59 3.67 5.90
N GLY A 752 -4.64 2.97 6.32
CA GLY A 752 -5.86 2.76 5.51
C GLY A 752 -6.83 3.94 5.55
N ILE A 753 -6.71 4.86 6.51
CA ILE A 753 -7.64 5.99 6.67
C ILE A 753 -7.71 6.87 5.43
N PRO A 754 -6.59 7.32 4.83
CA PRO A 754 -6.63 8.11 3.61
C PRO A 754 -7.32 7.39 2.45
N ILE A 755 -7.09 6.08 2.33
CA ILE A 755 -7.67 5.23 1.29
C ILE A 755 -9.18 5.13 1.45
N ALA A 756 -9.64 4.80 2.66
CA ALA A 756 -11.08 4.70 2.97
C ALA A 756 -11.80 6.04 2.78
N LYS A 757 -11.21 7.15 3.23
CA LYS A 757 -11.78 8.50 3.04
C LYS A 757 -11.94 8.85 1.57
N LEU A 758 -10.91 8.59 0.76
CA LEU A 758 -10.98 8.86 -0.68
C LEU A 758 -12.05 8.01 -1.36
N ALA A 759 -12.15 6.73 -1.00
CA ALA A 759 -13.17 5.84 -1.55
C ALA A 759 -14.60 6.29 -1.19
N ILE A 760 -14.83 6.76 0.03
CA ILE A 760 -16.13 7.32 0.46
C ILE A 760 -16.45 8.59 -0.34
N ALA A 761 -15.50 9.51 -0.47
CA ALA A 761 -15.72 10.75 -1.20
C ALA A 761 -16.03 10.50 -2.69
N GLN A 762 -15.31 9.57 -3.33
CA GLN A 762 -15.58 9.17 -4.73
C GLN A 762 -16.96 8.54 -4.87
N MET A 763 -17.33 7.62 -3.98
CA MET A 763 -18.65 7.01 -3.99
C MET A 763 -19.77 8.07 -3.83
N ASN A 764 -19.56 9.09 -2.98
CA ASN A 764 -20.55 10.15 -2.79
C ASN A 764 -20.71 11.00 -4.06
N ILE A 765 -19.61 11.35 -4.74
CA ILE A 765 -19.65 12.07 -6.03
C ILE A 765 -20.36 11.25 -7.11
N GLU A 766 -20.13 9.94 -7.19
CA GLU A 766 -20.77 9.07 -8.17
C GLU A 766 -22.29 8.91 -7.96
N ARG A 767 -22.78 9.15 -6.73
CA ARG A 767 -24.20 9.04 -6.35
C ARG A 767 -24.98 10.34 -6.46
N GLU A 768 -24.31 11.49 -6.50
CA GLU A 768 -24.89 12.81 -6.79
C GLU A 768 -25.17 12.98 -8.29
#